data_153424a1e9772c75154b6ebe38e75e74
#
_entry.id   153424a1e9772c75154b6ebe38e75e74
#
_cell.length_a   1.000
_cell.length_b   1.000
_cell.length_c   1.000
_cell.angle_alpha   90.00
_cell.angle_beta   90.00
_cell.angle_gamma   90.00
#
_symmetry.space_group_name_H-M   'P 1'
#
loop_
_entity.id
_entity.type
_entity.pdbx_description
1 polymer ?
#
loop_
_entity_poly.entity_id
_entity_poly.type
_entity_poly.pdbx_seq_one_letter_code
_entity_poly.pdbx_strand_id
1 'polypeptide(L)'
;MSSMTTPGINRNILPTPGSARFWRALDELVQDPAHRARIGAAMASLADMEPALGRRDFLRLLGASLAFAGLAGCSGPPPERIVPELGRGGRSVPDTARYATALVAAGDVIGVIVELRDGRPIRVDGNPRHPSSLGGSDARLQAAILDLWDPARSSAPRLDDAPSSWAAFESEAAAIRARFAGGGDGLCIVSGALYSPTLARQRDALLARYPQARWHIHEPAMGRPTDRLYDLSKAAVVVTLDADLLGTSPRHLRHACDFAARRADARDMSRLYAIEPTPSLTGRNADHPWAASSAEIGAIVQALAIALGAAAPPTPALDAQARHRVDAIAADLMAHRGASLVAAGPYQPAIVHALVDAMNRVLGNHGVTVTAAPADIAPTPGLASLIADMHDGRIDSLLVLESNPAYTFPTFVEASRHVRNTVHFGRYRDETAACSQWHLPALHPFETWSDLRALDGSASIVQPVLAPLVDGRPVHEVIDLLLGGVPDDARHRVQQTWPGLSNDQAWTSALQDGVFDDTHNAVQASAVPGPTRAGTMPSDIPGLDIVFRPDEWLWDGRHADNAWLQELPRTVTSLTWGNAALVSPALAQAHGLADGDVVRLDAAGGHVEVPVLVTPGQATSTVTLTLGYGRRGGLAEGIGRDVYPLRRGDDIWRIAGATLTPLHRSETLASTQVHQDMGRRDIVRAGTPAAPPHFPPPSVPASFYPERAQGEYRWGMTIDLNACIGCNACTAACQAENNIPVVGKDEVARGRRMHWIRVDRYHEGPAAAPRTYHQPVPCMHCEHAPCEVVCPVEATVHDSEGLNLQVYNRCIGTRFCSNNCPYKVRRFNFLQYADFASESLKAMRNPEVTVRQKGVMEKCTYCVQRIAHAHIEADRDGRRIADGEIRTACQAACPTRAIVFGDLGDPDSAVSAANRSERRYLLLEELNTRPRTSYLAALRNPNPGWEEA
;
A
#
# COMPACT_ATOMS: atom_id res chain seq x y z
N MET A 1 15.39 44.15 -38.35
CA MET A 1 14.91 43.06 -39.20
C MET A 1 15.90 41.90 -39.12
N SER A 2 15.62 40.96 -38.29
CA SER A 2 16.31 39.69 -38.26
C SER A 2 15.30 38.64 -37.81
N SER A 3 15.07 37.65 -38.65
CA SER A 3 14.07 36.59 -38.50
C SER A 3 14.46 35.64 -37.38
N MET A 4 13.70 35.57 -36.32
CA MET A 4 13.76 34.49 -35.36
C MET A 4 13.04 33.27 -35.93
N THR A 5 13.81 32.28 -36.35
CA THR A 5 13.34 30.95 -36.69
C THR A 5 12.92 30.21 -35.41
N THR A 6 11.67 29.85 -35.33
CA THR A 6 11.11 28.94 -34.29
C THR A 6 11.78 27.57 -34.39
N PRO A 7 12.22 26.95 -33.27
CA PRO A 7 12.74 25.59 -33.30
C PRO A 7 11.62 24.61 -33.68
N GLY A 8 11.85 23.79 -34.67
CA GLY A 8 10.93 22.77 -35.18
C GLY A 8 10.56 21.76 -34.07
N ILE A 9 9.29 21.56 -33.87
CA ILE A 9 8.71 20.48 -33.11
C ILE A 9 9.10 19.17 -33.79
N ASN A 10 9.77 18.31 -33.05
CA ASN A 10 10.19 16.99 -33.52
C ASN A 10 8.93 16.16 -33.86
N ARG A 11 8.69 15.92 -35.15
CA ARG A 11 7.47 15.27 -35.69
C ARG A 11 7.56 13.74 -35.69
N ASN A 12 8.54 13.13 -35.05
CA ASN A 12 8.84 11.70 -35.15
C ASN A 12 8.34 10.82 -33.99
N ILE A 13 7.32 11.23 -33.26
CA ILE A 13 6.62 10.33 -32.34
C ILE A 13 5.21 10.09 -32.91
N LEU A 14 5.13 9.29 -33.95
CA LEU A 14 3.85 8.78 -34.45
C LEU A 14 3.70 7.34 -33.92
N PRO A 15 2.55 7.01 -33.27
CA PRO A 15 2.28 5.62 -32.89
C PRO A 15 2.04 4.75 -34.13
N THR A 16 2.39 3.47 -33.99
CA THR A 16 2.21 2.42 -35.00
C THR A 16 0.77 2.36 -35.52
N PRO A 17 0.53 2.01 -36.78
CA PRO A 17 -0.81 1.89 -37.36
C PRO A 17 -1.61 0.79 -36.63
N GLY A 18 -2.73 1.17 -36.00
CA GLY A 18 -3.65 0.26 -35.32
C GLY A 18 -4.15 0.75 -33.95
N SER A 19 -3.50 1.74 -33.32
CA SER A 19 -4.00 2.31 -32.06
C SER A 19 -5.11 3.32 -32.30
N ALA A 20 -6.21 3.25 -31.52
CA ALA A 20 -7.25 4.26 -31.52
C ALA A 20 -6.62 5.63 -31.14
N ARG A 21 -6.74 6.60 -32.04
CA ARG A 21 -6.25 7.96 -31.80
C ARG A 21 -7.38 8.85 -31.29
N PHE A 22 -7.17 9.49 -30.15
CA PHE A 22 -8.01 10.58 -29.69
C PHE A 22 -7.41 11.94 -30.11
N TRP A 23 -8.24 12.81 -30.66
CA TRP A 23 -7.84 14.08 -31.20
C TRP A 23 -7.92 15.18 -30.15
N ARG A 24 -6.86 15.96 -30.02
CA ARG A 24 -6.77 17.05 -29.04
C ARG A 24 -7.48 18.32 -29.52
N ALA A 25 -7.59 18.47 -30.85
CA ALA A 25 -8.26 19.60 -31.49
C ALA A 25 -8.87 19.17 -32.83
N LEU A 26 -9.88 19.88 -33.27
CA LEU A 26 -10.52 19.68 -34.57
C LEU A 26 -9.54 19.76 -35.75
N ASP A 27 -8.50 20.59 -35.63
CA ASP A 27 -7.47 20.74 -36.64
C ASP A 27 -6.58 19.51 -36.82
N GLU A 28 -6.29 18.77 -35.72
CA GLU A 28 -5.57 17.50 -35.81
C GLU A 28 -6.42 16.41 -36.46
N LEU A 29 -7.72 16.39 -36.18
CA LEU A 29 -8.67 15.48 -36.80
C LEU A 29 -8.75 15.68 -38.33
N VAL A 30 -8.75 16.92 -38.80
CA VAL A 30 -8.81 17.27 -40.22
C VAL A 30 -7.50 16.98 -40.95
N GLN A 31 -6.38 16.90 -40.22
CA GLN A 31 -5.06 16.60 -40.80
C GLN A 31 -4.77 15.09 -40.96
N ASP A 32 -5.53 14.21 -40.32
CA ASP A 32 -5.37 12.76 -40.47
C ASP A 32 -5.85 12.27 -41.83
N PRO A 33 -4.99 11.64 -42.66
CA PRO A 33 -5.38 11.16 -43.99
C PRO A 33 -6.50 10.13 -43.97
N ALA A 34 -6.55 9.23 -42.97
CA ALA A 34 -7.59 8.20 -42.85
C ALA A 34 -8.94 8.82 -42.45
N HIS A 35 -8.92 9.85 -41.63
CA HIS A 35 -10.14 10.57 -41.22
C HIS A 35 -10.64 11.48 -42.34
N ARG A 36 -9.73 12.12 -43.07
CA ARG A 36 -10.05 12.92 -44.24
C ARG A 36 -10.71 12.10 -45.36
N ALA A 37 -10.22 10.87 -45.59
CA ALA A 37 -10.83 9.95 -46.52
C ALA A 37 -12.26 9.53 -46.09
N ARG A 38 -12.48 9.31 -44.77
CA ARG A 38 -13.82 9.00 -44.22
C ARG A 38 -14.76 10.18 -44.31
N ILE A 39 -14.30 11.38 -44.03
CA ILE A 39 -15.10 12.63 -44.20
C ILE A 39 -15.43 12.82 -45.65
N GLY A 40 -14.45 12.64 -46.56
CA GLY A 40 -14.67 12.71 -47.99
C GLY A 40 -15.71 11.71 -48.51
N ALA A 41 -15.65 10.47 -48.05
CA ALA A 41 -16.66 9.45 -48.42
C ALA A 41 -18.04 9.74 -47.84
N ALA A 42 -18.12 10.24 -46.59
CA ALA A 42 -19.39 10.65 -45.98
C ALA A 42 -19.95 11.92 -46.62
N MET A 43 -19.13 12.85 -47.04
CA MET A 43 -19.57 14.03 -47.77
C MET A 43 -20.02 13.71 -49.19
N ALA A 44 -19.41 12.74 -49.86
CA ALA A 44 -19.85 12.29 -51.17
C ALA A 44 -21.26 11.61 -51.10
N SER A 45 -21.50 10.84 -50.03
CA SER A 45 -22.83 10.24 -49.79
C SER A 45 -23.91 11.23 -49.36
N LEU A 46 -23.52 12.41 -48.83
CA LEU A 46 -24.43 13.50 -48.46
C LEU A 46 -24.67 14.46 -49.63
N ALA A 47 -23.83 14.49 -50.64
CA ALA A 47 -24.00 15.31 -51.83
C ALA A 47 -25.13 14.79 -52.75
N ASP A 48 -25.53 13.50 -52.58
CA ASP A 48 -26.68 12.90 -53.29
C ASP A 48 -28.03 13.12 -52.57
N MET A 49 -28.05 13.84 -51.43
CA MET A 49 -29.26 14.25 -50.71
C MET A 49 -29.54 15.73 -50.94
N GLU A 50 -30.75 16.07 -51.32
CA GLU A 50 -31.20 17.40 -51.75
C GLU A 50 -30.85 18.60 -50.85
N PRO A 51 -30.74 19.80 -51.38
CA PRO A 51 -30.15 20.98 -50.78
C PRO A 51 -31.11 21.77 -49.88
N ALA A 52 -31.47 21.27 -48.72
CA ALA A 52 -32.34 21.98 -47.77
C ALA A 52 -31.80 22.18 -46.36
N LEU A 53 -30.56 21.80 -46.09
CA LEU A 53 -29.98 21.95 -44.75
C LEU A 53 -29.02 23.15 -44.68
N GLY A 54 -29.34 24.13 -43.83
CA GLY A 54 -28.48 25.29 -43.57
C GLY A 54 -27.15 24.88 -42.92
N ARG A 55 -26.07 25.64 -43.18
CA ARG A 55 -24.72 25.44 -42.63
C ARG A 55 -24.72 25.18 -41.11
N ARG A 56 -25.64 25.76 -40.37
CA ARG A 56 -25.76 25.65 -38.93
C ARG A 56 -26.35 24.30 -38.49
N ASP A 57 -27.24 23.74 -39.27
CA ASP A 57 -27.85 22.41 -38.99
C ASP A 57 -26.90 21.27 -39.40
N PHE A 58 -26.09 21.48 -40.45
CA PHE A 58 -25.00 20.61 -40.82
C PHE A 58 -23.93 20.50 -39.72
N LEU A 59 -23.54 21.64 -39.12
CA LEU A 59 -22.58 21.65 -37.98
C LEU A 59 -23.17 21.01 -36.71
N ARG A 60 -24.48 21.11 -36.49
CA ARG A 60 -25.17 20.42 -35.37
C ARG A 60 -25.23 18.90 -35.59
N LEU A 61 -25.49 18.48 -36.82
CA LEU A 61 -25.48 17.04 -37.20
C LEU A 61 -24.06 16.45 -37.12
N LEU A 62 -23.05 17.21 -37.55
CA LEU A 62 -21.65 16.79 -37.45
C LEU A 62 -21.21 16.74 -35.98
N GLY A 63 -21.60 17.68 -35.14
CA GLY A 63 -21.37 17.69 -33.72
C GLY A 63 -22.05 16.52 -32.99
N ALA A 64 -23.28 16.20 -33.37
CA ALA A 64 -24.00 15.06 -32.83
C ALA A 64 -23.38 13.72 -33.26
N SER A 65 -22.95 13.58 -34.52
CA SER A 65 -22.29 12.35 -35.01
C SER A 65 -20.92 12.17 -34.41
N LEU A 66 -20.14 13.22 -34.12
CA LEU A 66 -18.85 13.18 -33.41
C LEU A 66 -19.02 12.85 -31.92
N ALA A 67 -20.10 13.35 -31.29
CA ALA A 67 -20.47 12.97 -29.94
C ALA A 67 -20.85 11.48 -29.85
N PHE A 68 -21.59 10.96 -30.84
CA PHE A 68 -21.92 9.53 -30.92
C PHE A 68 -20.71 8.63 -31.20
N ALA A 69 -19.77 9.07 -32.04
CA ALA A 69 -18.54 8.32 -32.32
C ALA A 69 -17.55 8.35 -31.12
N GLY A 70 -17.58 9.42 -30.32
CA GLY A 70 -16.80 9.54 -29.10
C GLY A 70 -17.33 8.69 -27.94
N LEU A 71 -18.63 8.38 -27.94
CA LEU A 71 -19.27 7.55 -26.92
C LEU A 71 -19.09 6.03 -27.13
N ALA A 72 -18.70 5.62 -28.34
CA ALA A 72 -18.48 4.19 -28.64
C ALA A 72 -17.13 3.64 -28.18
N GLY A 73 -16.25 4.48 -27.59
CA GLY A 73 -14.94 4.11 -27.08
C GLY A 73 -14.83 4.01 -25.55
N CYS A 74 -15.91 4.33 -24.81
CA CYS A 74 -15.96 4.06 -23.38
C CYS A 74 -16.36 2.60 -23.20
N SER A 75 -15.53 1.80 -22.56
CA SER A 75 -15.90 0.48 -22.05
C SER A 75 -17.22 0.63 -21.30
N GLY A 76 -18.32 0.11 -21.87
CA GLY A 76 -19.58 0.01 -21.16
C GLY A 76 -19.39 -0.80 -19.86
N PRO A 77 -20.32 -0.70 -18.92
CA PRO A 77 -20.30 -1.58 -17.75
C PRO A 77 -20.25 -3.04 -18.23
N PRO A 78 -19.60 -3.94 -17.46
CA PRO A 78 -19.51 -5.33 -17.84
C PRO A 78 -20.91 -5.90 -18.17
N PRO A 79 -21.02 -6.81 -19.14
CA PRO A 79 -22.31 -7.38 -19.53
C PRO A 79 -23.00 -8.14 -18.39
N GLU A 80 -22.27 -8.43 -17.33
CA GLU A 80 -22.75 -9.09 -16.13
C GLU A 80 -23.42 -8.11 -15.17
N ARG A 81 -24.41 -8.61 -14.42
CA ARG A 81 -25.15 -7.83 -13.44
C ARG A 81 -24.29 -7.59 -12.20
N ILE A 82 -23.69 -6.41 -12.08
CA ILE A 82 -22.99 -5.95 -10.88
C ILE A 82 -23.92 -5.08 -10.02
N VAL A 83 -23.66 -5.02 -8.73
CA VAL A 83 -24.52 -4.31 -7.77
C VAL A 83 -23.69 -3.23 -7.06
N PRO A 84 -24.00 -1.93 -7.25
CA PRO A 84 -23.31 -0.87 -6.55
C PRO A 84 -23.63 -0.89 -5.06
N GLU A 85 -22.66 -0.47 -4.24
CA GLU A 85 -22.90 -0.21 -2.82
C GLU A 85 -23.88 0.95 -2.69
N LEU A 86 -25.06 0.66 -2.13
CA LEU A 86 -26.05 1.68 -1.79
C LEU A 86 -25.80 2.09 -0.35
N GLY A 87 -25.21 3.26 -0.15
CA GLY A 87 -25.15 3.88 1.18
C GLY A 87 -26.54 3.99 1.79
N ARG A 88 -26.69 3.74 3.08
CA ARG A 88 -27.97 3.94 3.78
C ARG A 88 -28.39 5.41 3.69
N GLY A 89 -29.30 5.74 2.77
CA GLY A 89 -29.90 7.06 2.59
C GLY A 89 -29.28 7.95 1.50
N GLY A 90 -28.26 7.49 0.75
CA GLY A 90 -27.64 8.28 -0.31
C GLY A 90 -28.38 8.15 -1.63
N ARG A 91 -28.97 9.24 -2.12
CA ARG A 91 -29.25 9.37 -3.55
C ARG A 91 -27.89 9.51 -4.25
N SER A 92 -27.50 8.52 -5.06
CA SER A 92 -26.26 8.63 -5.84
C SER A 92 -26.38 9.82 -6.79
N VAL A 93 -25.33 10.63 -6.88
CA VAL A 93 -25.15 11.56 -8.00
C VAL A 93 -25.11 10.69 -9.28
N PRO A 94 -25.80 11.07 -10.36
CA PRO A 94 -25.97 10.20 -11.54
C PRO A 94 -24.66 9.65 -12.13
N ASP A 95 -23.53 10.35 -11.92
CA ASP A 95 -22.23 10.00 -12.52
C ASP A 95 -21.25 9.33 -11.55
N THR A 96 -21.68 9.02 -10.31
CA THR A 96 -20.84 8.36 -9.29
C THR A 96 -21.43 7.00 -8.93
N ALA A 97 -20.62 5.95 -9.03
CA ALA A 97 -20.97 4.63 -8.54
C ALA A 97 -19.90 4.15 -7.55
N ARG A 98 -20.32 3.34 -6.57
CA ARG A 98 -19.44 2.73 -5.56
C ARG A 98 -19.72 1.25 -5.49
N TYR A 99 -18.67 0.45 -5.56
CA TYR A 99 -18.76 -1.00 -5.52
C TYR A 99 -17.91 -1.54 -4.38
N ALA A 100 -18.51 -2.37 -3.52
CA ALA A 100 -17.77 -3.09 -2.50
C ALA A 100 -17.12 -4.33 -3.12
N THR A 101 -15.86 -4.58 -2.81
CA THR A 101 -15.08 -5.74 -3.25
C THR A 101 -13.97 -6.01 -2.23
N ALA A 102 -13.01 -6.88 -2.53
CA ALA A 102 -11.88 -7.15 -1.64
C ALA A 102 -10.57 -7.32 -2.41
N LEU A 103 -9.47 -7.04 -1.75
CA LEU A 103 -8.10 -7.20 -2.24
C LEU A 103 -7.24 -7.91 -1.19
N VAL A 104 -6.15 -8.54 -1.64
CA VAL A 104 -5.13 -9.11 -0.74
C VAL A 104 -4.02 -8.08 -0.53
N ALA A 105 -3.71 -7.78 0.72
CA ALA A 105 -2.57 -6.93 1.10
C ALA A 105 -1.91 -7.45 2.38
N ALA A 106 -0.57 -7.45 2.45
CA ALA A 106 0.22 -7.90 3.60
C ALA A 106 -0.18 -9.28 4.16
N GLY A 107 -0.58 -10.21 3.31
CA GLY A 107 -0.94 -11.57 3.74
C GLY A 107 -2.32 -11.68 4.40
N ASP A 108 -3.21 -10.69 4.20
CA ASP A 108 -4.61 -10.77 4.62
C ASP A 108 -5.55 -10.21 3.54
N VAL A 109 -6.84 -10.52 3.66
CA VAL A 109 -7.91 -10.02 2.80
C VAL A 109 -8.52 -8.77 3.41
N ILE A 110 -8.61 -7.72 2.61
CA ILE A 110 -9.11 -6.43 3.04
C ILE A 110 -10.28 -6.02 2.15
N GLY A 111 -11.43 -5.80 2.77
CA GLY A 111 -12.61 -5.28 2.09
C GLY A 111 -12.41 -3.82 1.71
N VAL A 112 -12.73 -3.50 0.46
CA VAL A 112 -12.57 -2.17 -0.11
C VAL A 112 -13.84 -1.71 -0.83
N ILE A 113 -13.95 -0.39 -1.01
CA ILE A 113 -14.98 0.25 -1.82
C ILE A 113 -14.27 0.99 -2.95
N VAL A 114 -14.60 0.63 -4.18
CA VAL A 114 -14.07 1.27 -5.39
C VAL A 114 -15.06 2.33 -5.84
N GLU A 115 -14.58 3.57 -5.94
CA GLU A 115 -15.39 4.68 -6.46
C GLU A 115 -15.11 4.89 -7.94
N LEU A 116 -16.18 4.95 -8.71
CA LEU A 116 -16.18 5.22 -10.15
C LEU A 116 -16.71 6.61 -10.41
N ARG A 117 -16.10 7.28 -11.38
CA ARG A 117 -16.62 8.52 -12.01
C ARG A 117 -16.74 8.28 -13.51
N ASP A 118 -17.88 8.57 -14.08
CA ASP A 118 -18.16 8.30 -15.49
C ASP A 118 -17.82 6.84 -15.90
N GLY A 119 -18.13 5.89 -15.05
CA GLY A 119 -17.83 4.47 -15.27
C GLY A 119 -16.35 4.07 -15.13
N ARG A 120 -15.46 4.98 -14.68
CA ARG A 120 -14.02 4.73 -14.51
C ARG A 120 -13.64 4.66 -13.04
N PRO A 121 -13.00 3.56 -12.59
CA PRO A 121 -12.43 3.46 -11.25
C PRO A 121 -11.33 4.52 -11.04
N ILE A 122 -11.50 5.37 -10.04
CA ILE A 122 -10.57 6.47 -9.73
C ILE A 122 -9.99 6.40 -8.32
N ARG A 123 -10.62 5.66 -7.40
CA ARG A 123 -10.21 5.60 -6.01
C ARG A 123 -10.64 4.30 -5.33
N VAL A 124 -9.83 3.88 -4.36
CA VAL A 124 -10.12 2.75 -3.47
C VAL A 124 -10.13 3.25 -2.03
N ASP A 125 -11.25 3.08 -1.33
CA ASP A 125 -11.37 3.33 0.11
C ASP A 125 -11.51 2.01 0.87
N GLY A 126 -11.21 1.97 2.17
CA GLY A 126 -11.51 0.82 3.00
C GLY A 126 -13.02 0.65 3.21
N ASN A 127 -13.47 -0.59 3.26
CA ASN A 127 -14.88 -0.89 3.56
C ASN A 127 -15.12 -0.80 5.08
N PRO A 128 -15.97 0.12 5.59
CA PRO A 128 -16.20 0.28 7.03
C PRO A 128 -16.96 -0.91 7.67
N ARG A 129 -17.59 -1.76 6.87
CA ARG A 129 -18.27 -2.97 7.33
C ARG A 129 -17.34 -4.18 7.43
N HIS A 130 -16.17 -4.15 6.75
CA HIS A 130 -15.25 -5.27 6.74
C HIS A 130 -14.37 -5.30 8.00
N PRO A 131 -14.32 -6.41 8.76
CA PRO A 131 -13.61 -6.48 10.04
C PRO A 131 -12.10 -6.26 9.96
N SER A 132 -11.47 -6.57 8.82
CA SER A 132 -10.02 -6.40 8.63
C SER A 132 -9.58 -4.94 8.52
N SER A 133 -10.45 -4.04 8.07
CA SER A 133 -10.07 -2.65 7.80
C SER A 133 -10.83 -1.61 8.61
N LEU A 134 -12.09 -1.89 8.97
CA LEU A 134 -13.01 -0.94 9.63
C LEU A 134 -13.07 0.43 8.93
N GLY A 135 -12.91 0.44 7.60
CA GLY A 135 -12.88 1.63 6.77
C GLY A 135 -11.48 2.24 6.57
N GLY A 136 -10.45 1.71 7.22
CA GLY A 136 -9.06 2.12 6.99
C GLY A 136 -8.51 1.57 5.67
N SER A 137 -7.46 2.22 5.14
CA SER A 137 -6.78 1.81 3.93
C SER A 137 -5.27 1.92 4.11
N ASP A 138 -4.49 1.25 3.25
CA ASP A 138 -3.05 1.43 3.18
C ASP A 138 -2.62 1.95 1.79
N ALA A 139 -1.33 2.19 1.63
CA ALA A 139 -0.79 2.71 0.38
C ALA A 139 -0.94 1.74 -0.79
N ARG A 140 -0.86 0.42 -0.57
CA ARG A 140 -1.00 -0.60 -1.62
C ARG A 140 -2.42 -0.66 -2.16
N LEU A 141 -3.41 -0.59 -1.28
CA LEU A 141 -4.82 -0.53 -1.67
C LEU A 141 -5.13 0.72 -2.48
N GLN A 142 -4.61 1.88 -2.05
CA GLN A 142 -4.76 3.14 -2.79
C GLN A 142 -4.09 3.08 -4.18
N ALA A 143 -2.94 2.43 -4.28
CA ALA A 143 -2.17 2.30 -5.51
C ALA A 143 -2.73 1.24 -6.48
N ALA A 144 -3.68 0.39 -6.07
CA ALA A 144 -4.31 -0.61 -6.93
C ALA A 144 -5.02 0.02 -8.16
N ILE A 145 -5.41 1.29 -8.08
CA ILE A 145 -5.93 2.04 -9.23
C ILE A 145 -4.86 2.17 -10.32
N LEU A 146 -3.61 2.46 -9.96
CA LEU A 146 -2.53 2.53 -10.95
C LEU A 146 -2.25 1.16 -11.57
N ASP A 147 -2.28 0.08 -10.77
CA ASP A 147 -2.09 -1.29 -11.28
C ASP A 147 -3.16 -1.67 -12.33
N LEU A 148 -4.41 -1.22 -12.13
CA LEU A 148 -5.50 -1.44 -13.10
C LEU A 148 -5.23 -0.75 -14.43
N TRP A 149 -4.79 0.51 -14.39
CA TRP A 149 -4.59 1.36 -15.57
C TRP A 149 -3.17 1.34 -16.13
N ASP A 150 -2.27 0.50 -15.57
CA ASP A 150 -0.88 0.42 -15.99
C ASP A 150 -0.75 -0.01 -17.45
N PRO A 151 -0.13 0.81 -18.32
CA PRO A 151 0.08 0.47 -19.73
C PRO A 151 1.04 -0.70 -19.95
N ALA A 152 1.83 -1.11 -18.94
CA ALA A 152 2.75 -2.23 -19.01
C ALA A 152 2.07 -3.59 -18.77
N ARG A 153 0.78 -3.63 -18.44
CA ARG A 153 0.04 -4.89 -18.30
C ARG A 153 0.05 -5.71 -19.59
N SER A 154 0.15 -7.02 -19.44
CA SER A 154 0.05 -7.97 -20.55
C SER A 154 -1.33 -7.90 -21.20
N SER A 155 -1.37 -7.75 -22.53
CA SER A 155 -2.61 -7.49 -23.26
C SER A 155 -3.19 -8.71 -23.99
N ALA A 156 -2.38 -9.74 -24.29
CA ALA A 156 -2.81 -10.94 -25.02
C ALA A 156 -1.86 -12.11 -24.74
N PRO A 157 -2.32 -13.38 -24.95
CA PRO A 157 -1.48 -14.57 -24.82
C PRO A 157 -0.25 -14.54 -25.72
N ARG A 158 0.83 -15.18 -25.27
CA ARG A 158 2.08 -15.33 -26.04
C ARG A 158 2.59 -16.76 -25.94
N LEU A 159 3.21 -17.23 -27.03
CA LEU A 159 3.92 -18.49 -27.11
C LEU A 159 5.34 -18.20 -27.61
N ASP A 160 6.36 -18.66 -26.91
CA ASP A 160 7.78 -18.42 -27.20
C ASP A 160 8.06 -16.93 -27.51
N ASP A 161 7.50 -16.07 -26.67
CA ASP A 161 7.52 -14.61 -26.79
C ASP A 161 6.84 -14.00 -28.03
N ALA A 162 6.24 -14.81 -28.92
CA ALA A 162 5.44 -14.35 -30.04
C ALA A 162 3.95 -14.18 -29.65
N PRO A 163 3.21 -13.23 -30.24
CA PRO A 163 1.78 -13.12 -30.05
C PRO A 163 1.04 -14.42 -30.37
N SER A 164 0.11 -14.82 -29.51
CA SER A 164 -0.71 -16.03 -29.67
C SER A 164 -2.17 -15.74 -29.33
N SER A 165 -2.98 -16.76 -29.09
CA SER A 165 -4.40 -16.62 -28.77
C SER A 165 -4.85 -17.60 -27.69
N TRP A 166 -5.98 -17.30 -27.05
CA TRP A 166 -6.62 -18.22 -26.09
C TRP A 166 -7.03 -19.53 -26.75
N ALA A 167 -7.51 -19.52 -28.01
CA ALA A 167 -7.84 -20.74 -28.73
C ALA A 167 -6.61 -21.66 -28.94
N ALA A 168 -5.43 -21.09 -29.19
CA ALA A 168 -4.19 -21.86 -29.25
C ALA A 168 -3.83 -22.47 -27.88
N PHE A 169 -4.00 -21.71 -26.80
CA PHE A 169 -3.75 -22.22 -25.44
C PHE A 169 -4.80 -23.29 -25.02
N GLU A 170 -6.07 -23.15 -25.41
CA GLU A 170 -7.09 -24.17 -25.17
C GLU A 170 -6.72 -25.52 -25.81
N SER A 171 -6.11 -25.48 -27.01
CA SER A 171 -5.56 -26.66 -27.66
C SER A 171 -4.37 -27.25 -26.89
N GLU A 172 -3.47 -26.40 -26.35
CA GLU A 172 -2.37 -26.87 -25.50
C GLU A 172 -2.90 -27.45 -24.17
N ALA A 173 -3.88 -26.79 -23.54
CA ALA A 173 -4.52 -27.32 -22.33
C ALA A 173 -5.17 -28.69 -22.59
N ALA A 174 -5.75 -28.91 -23.78
CA ALA A 174 -6.25 -30.21 -24.17
C ALA A 174 -5.13 -31.25 -24.33
N ALA A 175 -3.98 -30.85 -24.90
CA ALA A 175 -2.78 -31.70 -24.99
C ALA A 175 -2.21 -32.07 -23.62
N ILE A 176 -2.15 -31.10 -22.69
CA ILE A 176 -1.77 -31.35 -21.28
C ILE A 176 -2.70 -32.36 -20.64
N ARG A 177 -4.03 -32.19 -20.75
CA ARG A 177 -5.00 -33.15 -20.20
C ARG A 177 -4.82 -34.56 -20.76
N ALA A 178 -4.60 -34.69 -22.09
CA ALA A 178 -4.36 -35.97 -22.72
C ALA A 178 -3.08 -36.65 -22.23
N ARG A 179 -2.01 -35.87 -22.06
CA ARG A 179 -0.72 -36.35 -21.56
C ARG A 179 -0.83 -36.91 -20.14
N PHE A 180 -1.57 -36.24 -19.27
CA PHE A 180 -1.72 -36.61 -17.87
C PHE A 180 -2.97 -37.42 -17.54
N ALA A 181 -3.66 -38.00 -18.53
CA ALA A 181 -4.84 -38.83 -18.30
C ALA A 181 -4.57 -40.03 -17.39
N GLY A 182 -3.32 -40.49 -17.24
CA GLY A 182 -2.90 -41.59 -16.38
C GLY A 182 -2.65 -41.27 -14.91
N GLY A 183 -2.97 -40.03 -14.43
CA GLY A 183 -2.86 -39.71 -13.00
C GLY A 183 -2.04 -38.47 -12.65
N GLY A 184 -1.40 -37.81 -13.63
CA GLY A 184 -0.76 -36.49 -13.43
C GLY A 184 0.69 -36.53 -12.93
N ASP A 185 1.39 -37.63 -13.02
CA ASP A 185 2.83 -37.68 -12.69
C ASP A 185 3.62 -36.76 -13.61
N GLY A 186 4.43 -35.87 -13.02
CA GLY A 186 5.16 -34.82 -13.73
C GLY A 186 4.35 -33.52 -14.00
N LEU A 187 3.07 -33.42 -13.60
CA LEU A 187 2.30 -32.18 -13.63
C LEU A 187 2.49 -31.39 -12.33
N CYS A 188 2.94 -30.15 -12.42
CA CYS A 188 3.16 -29.31 -11.27
C CYS A 188 2.56 -27.91 -11.43
N ILE A 189 1.97 -27.40 -10.36
CA ILE A 189 1.43 -26.05 -10.28
C ILE A 189 2.15 -25.30 -9.16
N VAL A 190 2.52 -24.03 -9.40
CA VAL A 190 3.03 -23.09 -8.40
C VAL A 190 2.07 -21.90 -8.35
N SER A 191 1.67 -21.51 -7.16
CA SER A 191 0.86 -20.30 -6.95
C SER A 191 1.31 -19.54 -5.71
N GLY A 192 0.83 -18.31 -5.53
CA GLY A 192 0.80 -17.64 -4.24
C GLY A 192 -0.17 -18.32 -3.27
N ALA A 193 -0.31 -17.76 -2.06
CA ALA A 193 -1.26 -18.24 -1.06
C ALA A 193 -2.71 -18.19 -1.59
N LEU A 194 -3.48 -19.21 -1.28
CA LEU A 194 -4.86 -19.37 -1.78
C LEU A 194 -5.85 -18.72 -0.79
N TYR A 195 -6.17 -17.47 -1.02
CA TYR A 195 -7.19 -16.76 -0.25
C TYR A 195 -8.61 -16.96 -0.80
N SER A 196 -8.74 -17.49 -2.02
CA SER A 196 -10.04 -17.79 -2.65
C SER A 196 -10.51 -19.21 -2.30
N PRO A 197 -11.64 -19.38 -1.60
CA PRO A 197 -12.28 -20.68 -1.38
C PRO A 197 -12.67 -21.37 -2.69
N THR A 198 -13.09 -20.62 -3.71
CA THR A 198 -13.38 -21.17 -5.05
C THR A 198 -12.12 -21.76 -5.68
N LEU A 199 -11.00 -21.05 -5.64
CA LEU A 199 -9.72 -21.56 -6.18
C LEU A 199 -9.20 -22.75 -5.36
N ALA A 200 -9.35 -22.73 -4.04
CA ALA A 200 -9.00 -23.88 -3.19
C ALA A 200 -9.80 -25.13 -3.57
N ARG A 201 -11.11 -24.98 -3.80
CA ARG A 201 -11.97 -26.08 -4.29
C ARG A 201 -11.55 -26.59 -5.67
N GLN A 202 -11.16 -25.69 -6.59
CA GLN A 202 -10.65 -26.06 -7.91
C GLN A 202 -9.31 -26.78 -7.82
N ARG A 203 -8.40 -26.34 -6.92
CA ARG A 203 -7.15 -27.07 -6.60
C ARG A 203 -7.45 -28.51 -6.16
N ASP A 204 -8.37 -28.67 -5.23
CA ASP A 204 -8.71 -29.98 -4.68
C ASP A 204 -9.35 -30.89 -5.75
N ALA A 205 -10.19 -30.33 -6.61
CA ALA A 205 -10.75 -31.04 -7.77
C ALA A 205 -9.66 -31.43 -8.78
N LEU A 206 -8.66 -30.57 -9.02
CA LEU A 206 -7.53 -30.87 -9.90
C LEU A 206 -6.67 -32.02 -9.32
N LEU A 207 -6.33 -31.96 -8.03
CA LEU A 207 -5.55 -33.00 -7.36
C LEU A 207 -6.34 -34.32 -7.24
N ALA A 208 -7.66 -34.27 -7.12
CA ALA A 208 -8.52 -35.47 -7.19
C ALA A 208 -8.51 -36.11 -8.59
N ARG A 209 -8.52 -35.28 -9.65
CA ARG A 209 -8.44 -35.75 -11.05
C ARG A 209 -7.05 -36.26 -11.40
N TYR A 210 -6.00 -35.64 -10.87
CA TYR A 210 -4.60 -35.95 -11.11
C TYR A 210 -3.88 -36.25 -9.78
N PRO A 211 -4.06 -37.43 -9.17
CA PRO A 211 -3.58 -37.70 -7.80
C PRO A 211 -2.07 -37.63 -7.62
N GLN A 212 -1.30 -37.70 -8.70
CA GLN A 212 0.16 -37.62 -8.68
C GLN A 212 0.68 -36.23 -9.03
N ALA A 213 -0.23 -35.29 -9.41
CA ALA A 213 0.12 -33.89 -9.61
C ALA A 213 0.45 -33.20 -8.29
N ARG A 214 1.27 -32.18 -8.34
CA ARG A 214 1.68 -31.43 -7.16
C ARG A 214 1.32 -29.95 -7.28
N TRP A 215 0.88 -29.37 -6.15
CA TRP A 215 0.60 -27.94 -6.04
C TRP A 215 1.50 -27.35 -4.95
N HIS A 216 2.36 -26.41 -5.32
CA HIS A 216 3.27 -25.70 -4.43
C HIS A 216 2.78 -24.28 -4.19
N ILE A 217 2.85 -23.85 -2.92
CA ILE A 217 2.59 -22.47 -2.53
C ILE A 217 3.93 -21.76 -2.36
N HIS A 218 4.10 -20.62 -3.04
CA HIS A 218 5.30 -19.80 -2.98
C HIS A 218 4.98 -18.37 -2.60
N GLU A 219 5.22 -18.00 -1.34
CA GLU A 219 5.05 -16.66 -0.77
C GLU A 219 6.38 -16.20 -0.16
N PRO A 220 7.30 -15.63 -0.97
CA PRO A 220 8.67 -15.36 -0.56
C PRO A 220 8.80 -14.24 0.48
N ALA A 221 7.80 -13.36 0.62
CA ALA A 221 7.77 -12.28 1.60
C ALA A 221 6.97 -12.61 2.85
N MET A 222 6.21 -13.70 2.86
CA MET A 222 5.55 -14.19 4.05
C MET A 222 6.52 -15.08 4.83
N GLY A 223 6.76 -14.72 6.09
CA GLY A 223 7.42 -15.61 7.04
C GLY A 223 6.51 -16.76 7.45
N ARG A 224 6.64 -17.22 8.69
CA ARG A 224 5.77 -18.27 9.22
C ARG A 224 4.31 -17.82 9.18
N PRO A 225 3.37 -18.60 8.63
CA PRO A 225 1.96 -18.28 8.69
C PRO A 225 1.50 -18.10 10.14
N THR A 226 0.70 -17.07 10.38
CA THR A 226 0.13 -16.87 11.71
C THR A 226 -1.10 -17.76 11.89
N ASP A 227 -1.13 -18.51 12.97
CA ASP A 227 -2.27 -19.29 13.45
C ASP A 227 -3.00 -18.57 14.60
N ARG A 228 -2.65 -17.30 14.83
CA ARG A 228 -3.16 -16.46 15.89
C ARG A 228 -3.73 -15.14 15.36
N LEU A 229 -4.83 -14.73 15.94
CA LEU A 229 -5.41 -13.41 15.79
C LEU A 229 -5.19 -12.63 17.07
N TYR A 230 -4.71 -11.39 16.94
CA TYR A 230 -4.48 -10.49 18.06
C TYR A 230 -5.56 -9.40 18.13
N ASP A 231 -6.05 -9.12 19.34
CA ASP A 231 -7.00 -8.05 19.63
C ASP A 231 -6.32 -6.98 20.49
N LEU A 232 -5.78 -5.95 19.83
CA LEU A 232 -5.09 -4.87 20.52
C LEU A 232 -6.04 -3.95 21.28
N SER A 233 -7.33 -3.95 20.96
CA SER A 233 -8.33 -3.14 21.66
C SER A 233 -8.51 -3.56 23.12
N LYS A 234 -8.19 -4.83 23.44
CA LYS A 234 -8.28 -5.40 24.79
C LYS A 234 -6.95 -5.42 25.55
N ALA A 235 -5.84 -5.06 24.88
CA ALA A 235 -4.51 -5.14 25.47
C ALA A 235 -4.09 -3.81 26.12
N ALA A 236 -3.90 -3.80 27.43
CA ALA A 236 -3.31 -2.69 28.16
C ALA A 236 -1.79 -2.66 28.03
N VAL A 237 -1.16 -3.84 27.90
CA VAL A 237 0.30 -4.00 27.69
C VAL A 237 0.52 -4.90 26.50
N VAL A 238 1.33 -4.43 25.55
CA VAL A 238 1.72 -5.16 24.33
C VAL A 238 3.24 -5.28 24.28
N VAL A 239 3.74 -6.49 24.07
CA VAL A 239 5.16 -6.79 23.85
C VAL A 239 5.30 -7.42 22.47
N THR A 240 6.10 -6.81 21.61
CA THR A 240 6.42 -7.37 20.29
C THR A 240 7.88 -7.80 20.21
N LEU A 241 8.09 -8.97 19.64
CA LEU A 241 9.37 -9.63 19.47
C LEU A 241 9.62 -9.76 17.96
N ASP A 242 10.21 -8.73 17.35
CA ASP A 242 10.39 -8.60 15.91
C ASP A 242 9.06 -8.71 15.12
N ALA A 243 7.96 -8.19 15.70
CA ALA A 243 6.62 -8.25 15.12
C ALA A 243 6.12 -6.86 14.75
N ASP A 244 6.06 -6.58 13.45
CA ASP A 244 5.56 -5.29 12.94
C ASP A 244 4.03 -5.32 12.77
N LEU A 245 3.29 -5.30 13.89
CA LEU A 245 1.83 -5.40 13.92
C LEU A 245 1.13 -4.23 13.22
N LEU A 246 1.74 -3.04 13.21
CA LEU A 246 1.15 -1.82 12.64
C LEU A 246 1.50 -1.58 11.17
N GLY A 247 2.50 -2.30 10.60
CA GLY A 247 3.02 -2.06 9.25
C GLY A 247 2.90 -3.23 8.28
N THR A 248 3.72 -4.26 8.46
CA THR A 248 3.87 -5.36 7.48
C THR A 248 3.22 -6.68 7.88
N SER A 249 2.71 -6.82 9.10
CA SER A 249 2.00 -8.03 9.54
C SER A 249 0.60 -8.14 8.95
N PRO A 250 0.07 -9.35 8.78
CA PRO A 250 -1.36 -9.52 8.49
C PRO A 250 -2.23 -8.77 9.49
N ARG A 251 -3.39 -8.27 9.05
CA ARG A 251 -4.34 -7.47 9.85
C ARG A 251 -3.79 -6.13 10.35
N HIS A 252 -2.69 -5.61 9.79
CA HIS A 252 -2.06 -4.35 10.21
C HIS A 252 -3.06 -3.17 10.28
N LEU A 253 -4.04 -3.07 9.38
CA LEU A 253 -5.07 -2.01 9.41
C LEU A 253 -5.98 -2.15 10.63
N ARG A 254 -6.40 -3.37 10.95
CA ARG A 254 -7.19 -3.63 12.15
C ARG A 254 -6.38 -3.34 13.41
N HIS A 255 -5.14 -3.80 13.47
CA HIS A 255 -4.24 -3.54 14.59
C HIS A 255 -3.98 -2.03 14.76
N ALA A 256 -3.80 -1.28 13.68
CA ALA A 256 -3.64 0.17 13.73
C ALA A 256 -4.90 0.87 14.29
N CYS A 257 -6.09 0.45 13.85
CA CYS A 257 -7.35 0.96 14.36
C CYS A 257 -7.52 0.69 15.86
N ASP A 258 -7.30 -0.57 16.27
CA ASP A 258 -7.41 -1.00 17.66
C ASP A 258 -6.37 -0.29 18.56
N PHE A 259 -5.11 -0.19 18.09
CA PHE A 259 -4.04 0.53 18.81
C PHE A 259 -4.39 2.00 19.04
N ALA A 260 -4.86 2.70 17.99
CA ALA A 260 -5.25 4.10 18.13
C ALA A 260 -6.47 4.28 19.05
N ALA A 261 -7.46 3.41 18.93
CA ALA A 261 -8.66 3.44 19.80
C ALA A 261 -8.28 3.23 21.28
N ARG A 262 -7.36 2.30 21.56
CA ARG A 262 -6.88 2.01 22.92
C ARG A 262 -6.02 3.13 23.52
N ARG A 263 -5.51 4.05 22.69
CA ARG A 263 -4.70 5.21 23.09
C ARG A 263 -5.48 6.52 23.07
N ALA A 264 -6.78 6.50 22.77
CA ALA A 264 -7.61 7.71 22.70
C ALA A 264 -7.83 8.36 24.08
N ASP A 265 -8.02 7.57 25.12
CA ASP A 265 -8.11 8.07 26.53
C ASP A 265 -6.74 7.92 27.20
N ALA A 266 -6.13 9.04 27.58
CA ALA A 266 -4.85 9.08 28.26
C ALA A 266 -4.81 8.27 29.58
N ARG A 267 -5.98 8.12 30.28
CA ARG A 267 -6.08 7.41 31.54
C ARG A 267 -6.06 5.88 31.41
N ASP A 268 -6.44 5.38 30.23
CA ASP A 268 -6.48 3.94 29.92
C ASP A 268 -5.63 3.59 28.68
N MET A 269 -4.60 4.38 28.44
CA MET A 269 -3.72 4.26 27.28
C MET A 269 -2.85 3.02 27.39
N SER A 270 -2.85 2.18 26.33
CA SER A 270 -1.98 1.00 26.25
C SER A 270 -0.50 1.37 26.25
N ARG A 271 0.35 0.43 26.73
CA ARG A 271 1.81 0.53 26.70
C ARG A 271 2.39 -0.50 25.72
N LEU A 272 3.29 -0.05 24.85
CA LEU A 272 3.91 -0.86 23.83
C LEU A 272 5.44 -0.96 24.03
N TYR A 273 5.92 -2.19 24.19
CA TYR A 273 7.33 -2.57 24.13
C TYR A 273 7.61 -3.21 22.79
N ALA A 274 8.65 -2.76 22.09
CA ALA A 274 9.07 -3.35 20.82
C ALA A 274 10.55 -3.73 20.87
N ILE A 275 10.82 -5.03 20.76
CA ILE A 275 12.15 -5.62 20.78
C ILE A 275 12.43 -6.14 19.38
N GLU A 276 13.34 -5.50 18.65
CA GLU A 276 13.50 -5.74 17.21
C GLU A 276 14.93 -5.51 16.72
N PRO A 277 15.41 -6.26 15.71
CA PRO A 277 16.76 -6.08 15.17
C PRO A 277 16.85 -4.88 14.21
N THR A 278 15.72 -4.50 13.62
CA THR A 278 15.60 -3.36 12.72
C THR A 278 14.33 -2.58 13.05
N PRO A 279 14.39 -1.24 13.03
CA PRO A 279 13.21 -0.44 13.32
C PRO A 279 12.07 -0.74 12.36
N SER A 280 10.88 -1.00 12.92
CA SER A 280 9.63 -1.19 12.19
C SER A 280 8.66 -0.03 12.47
N LEU A 281 7.52 0.00 11.77
CA LEU A 281 6.46 0.98 12.08
C LEU A 281 5.94 0.79 13.51
N THR A 282 5.86 -0.45 13.98
CA THR A 282 5.49 -0.79 15.36
C THR A 282 6.52 -0.26 16.35
N GLY A 283 7.81 -0.52 16.13
CA GLY A 283 8.88 -0.04 17.01
C GLY A 283 9.00 1.49 17.06
N ARG A 284 8.74 2.17 15.93
CA ARG A 284 8.71 3.65 15.88
C ARG A 284 7.56 4.25 16.71
N ASN A 285 6.49 3.51 16.91
CA ASN A 285 5.35 3.92 17.74
C ASN A 285 5.40 3.37 19.18
N ALA A 286 6.39 2.55 19.50
CA ALA A 286 6.54 1.97 20.85
C ALA A 286 6.86 3.03 21.90
N ASP A 287 6.32 2.83 23.11
CA ASP A 287 6.68 3.61 24.29
C ASP A 287 8.11 3.24 24.75
N HIS A 288 8.47 1.96 24.57
CA HIS A 288 9.79 1.41 24.88
C HIS A 288 10.37 0.66 23.68
N PRO A 289 11.05 1.34 22.74
CA PRO A 289 11.80 0.67 21.68
C PRO A 289 13.11 0.09 22.24
N TRP A 290 13.41 -1.16 21.86
CA TRP A 290 14.62 -1.86 22.27
C TRP A 290 15.27 -2.55 21.06
N ALA A 291 16.39 -2.00 20.58
CA ALA A 291 17.19 -2.62 19.53
C ALA A 291 17.95 -3.84 20.09
N ALA A 292 17.70 -5.02 19.50
CA ALA A 292 18.33 -6.28 19.89
C ALA A 292 18.52 -7.16 18.65
N SER A 293 19.69 -7.80 18.52
CA SER A 293 19.95 -8.78 17.45
C SER A 293 19.01 -10.00 17.57
N SER A 294 18.92 -10.81 16.53
CA SER A 294 18.09 -12.02 16.58
C SER A 294 18.52 -12.99 17.68
N ALA A 295 19.82 -13.08 17.98
CA ALA A 295 20.34 -13.90 19.07
C ALA A 295 19.96 -13.34 20.44
N GLU A 296 20.09 -12.00 20.63
CA GLU A 296 19.66 -11.33 21.85
C GLU A 296 18.16 -11.46 22.09
N ILE A 297 17.32 -11.35 21.05
CA ILE A 297 15.87 -11.60 21.14
C ILE A 297 15.60 -13.00 21.65
N GLY A 298 16.34 -14.00 21.16
CA GLY A 298 16.25 -15.38 21.65
C GLY A 298 16.50 -15.48 23.16
N ALA A 299 17.59 -14.86 23.66
CA ALA A 299 17.93 -14.84 25.07
C ALA A 299 16.89 -14.07 25.92
N ILE A 300 16.41 -12.91 25.42
CA ILE A 300 15.37 -12.11 26.07
C ILE A 300 14.06 -12.88 26.21
N VAL A 301 13.63 -13.58 25.17
CA VAL A 301 12.40 -14.39 25.17
C VAL A 301 12.47 -15.51 26.20
N GLN A 302 13.62 -16.20 26.30
CA GLN A 302 13.85 -17.24 27.32
C GLN A 302 13.78 -16.66 28.73
N ALA A 303 14.49 -15.55 28.97
CA ALA A 303 14.49 -14.87 30.26
C ALA A 303 13.10 -14.41 30.66
N LEU A 304 12.35 -13.80 29.74
CA LEU A 304 10.98 -13.34 29.96
C LEU A 304 10.03 -14.51 30.26
N ALA A 305 10.14 -15.61 29.52
CA ALA A 305 9.34 -16.81 29.77
C ALA A 305 9.60 -17.38 31.18
N ILE A 306 10.86 -17.45 31.64
CA ILE A 306 11.23 -17.88 32.97
C ILE A 306 10.67 -16.91 34.03
N ALA A 307 10.81 -15.59 33.81
CA ALA A 307 10.32 -14.57 34.77
C ALA A 307 8.80 -14.63 34.94
N LEU A 308 8.06 -15.00 33.87
CA LEU A 308 6.60 -15.22 33.90
C LEU A 308 6.19 -16.59 34.45
N GLY A 309 7.14 -17.49 34.75
CA GLY A 309 6.84 -18.83 35.21
C GLY A 309 6.46 -19.84 34.11
N ALA A 310 6.74 -19.55 32.86
CA ALA A 310 6.55 -20.46 31.73
C ALA A 310 7.77 -21.40 31.64
N ALA A 311 7.55 -22.65 31.19
CA ALA A 311 8.63 -23.59 30.94
C ALA A 311 9.49 -23.14 29.78
N ALA A 312 10.78 -22.90 29.99
CA ALA A 312 11.74 -22.48 28.98
C ALA A 312 13.09 -23.12 29.16
N PRO A 313 13.91 -23.25 28.10
CA PRO A 313 15.31 -23.66 28.25
C PRO A 313 16.09 -22.65 29.12
N PRO A 314 17.23 -23.07 29.71
CA PRO A 314 18.10 -22.15 30.45
C PRO A 314 18.53 -20.97 29.61
N THR A 315 18.50 -19.77 30.16
CA THR A 315 18.86 -18.55 29.48
C THR A 315 20.37 -18.35 29.43
N PRO A 316 20.94 -17.90 28.30
CA PRO A 316 22.26 -17.29 28.25
C PRO A 316 22.36 -16.10 29.22
N ALA A 317 23.55 -15.78 29.70
CA ALA A 317 23.72 -14.66 30.62
C ALA A 317 23.33 -13.34 29.91
N LEU A 318 22.33 -12.68 30.43
CA LEU A 318 21.99 -11.29 30.05
C LEU A 318 22.85 -10.33 30.90
N ASP A 319 23.23 -9.19 30.33
CA ASP A 319 23.80 -8.11 31.12
C ASP A 319 22.81 -7.56 32.18
N ALA A 320 23.28 -6.75 33.10
CA ALA A 320 22.45 -6.24 34.19
C ALA A 320 21.28 -5.36 33.67
N GLN A 321 21.52 -4.55 32.65
CA GLN A 321 20.51 -3.67 32.07
C GLN A 321 19.42 -4.46 31.33
N ALA A 322 19.81 -5.43 30.52
CA ALA A 322 18.85 -6.30 29.82
C ALA A 322 18.00 -7.10 30.82
N ARG A 323 18.61 -7.60 31.88
CA ARG A 323 17.87 -8.32 32.95
C ARG A 323 16.87 -7.41 33.64
N HIS A 324 17.28 -6.22 34.04
CA HIS A 324 16.37 -5.23 34.65
C HIS A 324 15.17 -4.91 33.75
N ARG A 325 15.42 -4.71 32.45
CA ARG A 325 14.34 -4.48 31.47
C ARG A 325 13.38 -5.67 31.33
N VAL A 326 13.92 -6.88 31.31
CA VAL A 326 13.10 -8.11 31.29
C VAL A 326 12.23 -8.21 32.54
N ASP A 327 12.78 -7.91 33.72
CA ASP A 327 12.05 -7.94 34.98
C ASP A 327 10.95 -6.88 35.02
N ALA A 328 11.22 -5.68 34.51
CA ALA A 328 10.23 -4.60 34.39
C ALA A 328 9.07 -4.97 33.44
N ILE A 329 9.37 -5.59 32.28
CA ILE A 329 8.34 -6.11 31.35
C ILE A 329 7.53 -7.22 32.01
N ALA A 330 8.17 -8.17 32.68
CA ALA A 330 7.51 -9.29 33.34
C ALA A 330 6.54 -8.81 34.42
N ALA A 331 6.96 -7.84 35.24
CA ALA A 331 6.13 -7.24 36.28
C ALA A 331 4.89 -6.54 35.67
N ASP A 332 5.07 -5.78 34.58
CA ASP A 332 4.00 -5.08 33.89
C ASP A 332 2.99 -6.06 33.26
N LEU A 333 3.47 -7.10 32.58
CA LEU A 333 2.62 -8.16 32.01
C LEU A 333 1.82 -8.91 33.10
N MET A 334 2.47 -9.22 34.24
CA MET A 334 1.80 -9.90 35.37
C MET A 334 0.76 -9.01 36.06
N ALA A 335 0.97 -7.70 36.11
CA ALA A 335 -0.03 -6.74 36.61
C ALA A 335 -1.27 -6.66 35.70
N HIS A 336 -1.13 -7.02 34.41
CA HIS A 336 -2.19 -6.93 33.40
C HIS A 336 -2.59 -8.31 32.82
N ARG A 337 -2.64 -9.33 33.65
CA ARG A 337 -3.07 -10.68 33.24
C ARG A 337 -4.47 -10.68 32.61
N GLY A 338 -4.63 -11.37 31.46
CA GLY A 338 -5.86 -11.37 30.65
C GLY A 338 -6.12 -10.09 29.85
N ALA A 339 -5.32 -9.03 30.09
CA ALA A 339 -5.38 -7.76 29.35
C ALA A 339 -4.00 -7.38 28.80
N SER A 340 -3.15 -8.36 28.54
CA SER A 340 -1.82 -8.17 27.94
C SER A 340 -1.69 -8.98 26.65
N LEU A 341 -0.64 -8.75 25.89
CA LEU A 341 -0.33 -9.45 24.65
C LEU A 341 1.18 -9.58 24.48
N VAL A 342 1.66 -10.80 24.20
CA VAL A 342 3.01 -11.03 23.69
C VAL A 342 2.91 -11.58 22.28
N ALA A 343 3.58 -10.96 21.30
CA ALA A 343 3.53 -11.31 19.89
C ALA A 343 4.92 -11.54 19.31
N ALA A 344 5.15 -12.67 18.61
CA ALA A 344 6.36 -12.92 17.84
C ALA A 344 6.13 -12.61 16.36
N GLY A 345 7.13 -11.99 15.71
CA GLY A 345 7.11 -11.72 14.29
C GLY A 345 7.26 -12.98 13.44
N PRO A 346 6.78 -12.98 12.21
CA PRO A 346 6.74 -14.15 11.33
C PRO A 346 8.14 -14.65 10.91
N TYR A 347 9.17 -13.87 11.18
CA TYR A 347 10.57 -14.16 10.83
C TYR A 347 11.34 -14.83 11.97
N GLN A 348 10.69 -15.00 13.13
CA GLN A 348 11.28 -15.66 14.28
C GLN A 348 11.17 -17.19 14.18
N PRO A 349 12.14 -17.97 14.72
CA PRO A 349 12.10 -19.42 14.67
C PRO A 349 10.96 -20.02 15.52
N ALA A 350 10.58 -21.24 15.21
CA ALA A 350 9.45 -21.94 15.82
C ALA A 350 9.50 -21.97 17.35
N ILE A 351 10.68 -22.07 17.93
CA ILE A 351 10.86 -22.10 19.39
C ILE A 351 10.45 -20.78 20.06
N VAL A 352 10.70 -19.62 19.40
CA VAL A 352 10.27 -18.32 19.89
C VAL A 352 8.75 -18.24 19.93
N HIS A 353 8.08 -18.68 18.85
CA HIS A 353 6.60 -18.73 18.82
C HIS A 353 6.03 -19.66 19.90
N ALA A 354 6.68 -20.80 20.16
CA ALA A 354 6.28 -21.73 21.22
C ALA A 354 6.38 -21.11 22.62
N LEU A 355 7.47 -20.37 22.90
CA LEU A 355 7.65 -19.67 24.17
C LEU A 355 6.63 -18.53 24.34
N VAL A 356 6.35 -17.77 23.25
CA VAL A 356 5.32 -16.71 23.23
C VAL A 356 3.94 -17.31 23.52
N ASP A 357 3.60 -18.43 22.90
CA ASP A 357 2.33 -19.13 23.20
C ASP A 357 2.23 -19.59 24.66
N ALA A 358 3.33 -20.13 25.22
CA ALA A 358 3.42 -20.51 26.62
C ALA A 358 3.26 -19.31 27.56
N MET A 359 3.89 -18.18 27.27
CA MET A 359 3.76 -16.94 28.03
C MET A 359 2.29 -16.42 27.99
N ASN A 360 1.68 -16.34 26.82
CA ASN A 360 0.28 -15.92 26.70
C ASN A 360 -0.69 -16.85 27.45
N ARG A 361 -0.38 -18.14 27.51
CA ARG A 361 -1.15 -19.10 28.31
C ARG A 361 -1.03 -18.82 29.81
N VAL A 362 0.17 -18.62 30.31
CA VAL A 362 0.42 -18.26 31.74
C VAL A 362 -0.27 -16.95 32.09
N LEU A 363 -0.22 -15.97 31.20
CA LEU A 363 -0.84 -14.66 31.37
C LEU A 363 -2.39 -14.70 31.27
N GLY A 364 -2.98 -15.79 30.79
CA GLY A 364 -4.45 -15.89 30.61
C GLY A 364 -4.95 -15.08 29.41
N ASN A 365 -4.12 -14.83 28.42
CA ASN A 365 -4.44 -14.02 27.24
C ASN A 365 -5.25 -14.78 26.18
N HIS A 366 -5.18 -16.12 26.18
CA HIS A 366 -5.95 -16.94 25.23
C HIS A 366 -7.46 -16.81 25.42
N GLY A 367 -8.18 -16.60 24.31
CA GLY A 367 -9.62 -16.34 24.29
C GLY A 367 -10.01 -14.87 24.62
N VAL A 368 -9.02 -14.01 24.96
CA VAL A 368 -9.25 -12.58 25.26
C VAL A 368 -8.51 -11.70 24.23
N THR A 369 -7.18 -11.60 24.35
CA THR A 369 -6.32 -10.81 23.45
C THR A 369 -5.67 -11.65 22.34
N VAL A 370 -5.64 -12.98 22.51
CA VAL A 370 -5.11 -13.95 21.56
C VAL A 370 -6.16 -15.00 21.26
N THR A 371 -6.55 -15.16 20.01
CA THR A 371 -7.48 -16.20 19.55
C THR A 371 -6.84 -17.02 18.42
N ALA A 372 -7.35 -18.24 18.18
CA ALA A 372 -6.89 -19.04 17.04
C ALA A 372 -7.44 -18.47 15.74
N ALA A 373 -6.62 -18.40 14.69
CA ALA A 373 -7.11 -18.18 13.35
C ALA A 373 -7.75 -19.48 12.81
N PRO A 374 -8.81 -19.39 11.99
CA PRO A 374 -9.32 -20.55 11.27
C PRO A 374 -8.19 -21.20 10.46
N ALA A 375 -7.91 -22.48 10.70
CA ALA A 375 -6.83 -23.18 10.02
C ALA A 375 -7.31 -23.64 8.63
N ASP A 376 -6.81 -23.05 7.56
CA ASP A 376 -7.18 -23.45 6.19
C ASP A 376 -5.98 -23.61 5.23
N ILE A 377 -4.75 -23.50 5.72
CA ILE A 377 -3.56 -23.66 4.88
C ILE A 377 -2.87 -24.98 5.23
N ALA A 378 -3.19 -26.03 4.46
CA ALA A 378 -2.42 -27.25 4.54
C ALA A 378 -0.94 -26.97 4.19
N PRO A 379 0.02 -27.52 4.93
CA PRO A 379 1.43 -27.36 4.59
C PRO A 379 1.67 -27.96 3.21
N THR A 380 2.17 -27.17 2.29
CA THR A 380 2.57 -27.59 0.95
C THR A 380 4.08 -27.78 0.88
N PRO A 381 4.58 -28.69 0.02
CA PRO A 381 6.02 -28.85 -0.17
C PRO A 381 6.66 -27.52 -0.59
N GLY A 382 7.84 -27.22 -0.04
CA GLY A 382 8.56 -26.00 -0.39
C GLY A 382 9.07 -26.02 -1.83
N LEU A 383 9.39 -24.84 -2.36
CA LEU A 383 9.86 -24.67 -3.75
C LEU A 383 11.22 -25.39 -4.01
N ALA A 384 12.04 -25.54 -2.98
CA ALA A 384 13.32 -26.27 -3.08
C ALA A 384 13.13 -27.72 -3.54
N SER A 385 12.08 -28.43 -3.08
CA SER A 385 11.79 -29.78 -3.54
C SER A 385 11.36 -29.80 -5.02
N LEU A 386 10.58 -28.83 -5.46
CA LEU A 386 10.21 -28.68 -6.87
C LEU A 386 11.44 -28.47 -7.75
N ILE A 387 12.38 -27.62 -7.34
CA ILE A 387 13.60 -27.35 -8.08
C ILE A 387 14.46 -28.61 -8.23
N ALA A 388 14.61 -29.40 -7.18
CA ALA A 388 15.29 -30.67 -7.25
C ALA A 388 14.60 -31.63 -8.25
N ASP A 389 13.27 -31.70 -8.23
CA ASP A 389 12.49 -32.53 -9.15
C ASP A 389 12.60 -32.06 -10.60
N MET A 390 12.70 -30.75 -10.83
CA MET A 390 12.93 -30.17 -12.17
C MET A 390 14.32 -30.56 -12.71
N HIS A 391 15.38 -30.44 -11.87
CA HIS A 391 16.74 -30.85 -12.24
C HIS A 391 16.83 -32.34 -12.55
N ASP A 392 16.09 -33.17 -11.80
CA ASP A 392 16.05 -34.61 -12.04
C ASP A 392 15.17 -35.02 -13.22
N GLY A 393 14.56 -34.06 -13.94
CA GLY A 393 13.68 -34.29 -15.08
C GLY A 393 12.35 -34.99 -14.72
N ARG A 394 11.92 -34.92 -13.45
CA ARG A 394 10.65 -35.48 -12.98
C ARG A 394 9.44 -34.62 -13.28
N ILE A 395 9.65 -33.36 -13.72
CA ILE A 395 8.58 -32.43 -14.08
C ILE A 395 8.52 -32.30 -15.61
N ASP A 396 7.39 -32.70 -16.19
CA ASP A 396 7.13 -32.52 -17.64
C ASP A 396 6.42 -31.17 -17.91
N SER A 397 5.41 -30.82 -17.10
CA SER A 397 4.63 -29.61 -17.27
C SER A 397 4.51 -28.81 -15.97
N LEU A 398 4.87 -27.53 -16.04
CA LEU A 398 4.85 -26.58 -14.94
C LEU A 398 3.96 -25.40 -15.25
N LEU A 399 2.97 -25.12 -14.40
CA LEU A 399 2.15 -23.92 -14.45
C LEU A 399 2.51 -23.01 -13.27
N VAL A 400 2.78 -21.72 -13.52
CA VAL A 400 3.05 -20.72 -12.50
C VAL A 400 1.94 -19.68 -12.55
N LEU A 401 1.16 -19.56 -11.47
CA LEU A 401 -0.03 -18.72 -11.36
C LEU A 401 0.24 -17.52 -10.46
N GLU A 402 0.28 -16.32 -11.04
CA GLU A 402 0.47 -15.03 -10.35
C GLU A 402 1.63 -15.03 -9.32
N SER A 403 2.72 -15.73 -9.63
CA SER A 403 3.92 -15.84 -8.81
C SER A 403 5.17 -15.67 -9.68
N ASN A 404 6.25 -15.15 -9.09
CA ASN A 404 7.49 -14.89 -9.82
C ASN A 404 8.71 -15.61 -9.20
N PRO A 405 8.75 -16.96 -9.23
CA PRO A 405 9.86 -17.73 -8.67
C PRO A 405 11.20 -17.50 -9.39
N ALA A 406 11.21 -17.10 -10.66
CA ALA A 406 12.45 -16.79 -11.38
C ALA A 406 13.20 -15.59 -10.81
N TYR A 407 12.50 -14.65 -10.19
CA TYR A 407 13.10 -13.53 -9.48
C TYR A 407 13.40 -13.88 -8.01
N THR A 408 12.47 -14.55 -7.33
CA THR A 408 12.54 -14.73 -5.88
C THR A 408 13.31 -15.97 -5.44
N PHE A 409 13.62 -16.88 -6.37
CA PHE A 409 14.39 -18.10 -6.13
C PHE A 409 15.46 -18.29 -7.22
N PRO A 410 16.71 -17.90 -6.98
CA PRO A 410 17.74 -17.74 -8.02
C PRO A 410 18.02 -18.98 -8.88
N THR A 411 17.84 -20.19 -8.34
CA THR A 411 18.10 -21.45 -9.07
C THR A 411 16.91 -21.90 -9.94
N PHE A 412 15.77 -21.21 -9.87
CA PHE A 412 14.57 -21.58 -10.63
C PHE A 412 14.79 -21.50 -12.14
N VAL A 413 15.46 -20.44 -12.62
CA VAL A 413 15.68 -20.23 -14.06
C VAL A 413 16.51 -21.35 -14.69
N GLU A 414 17.51 -21.87 -13.97
CA GLU A 414 18.32 -22.99 -14.46
C GLU A 414 17.47 -24.28 -14.48
N ALA A 415 16.75 -24.54 -13.39
CA ALA A 415 15.91 -25.72 -13.26
C ALA A 415 14.77 -25.73 -14.30
N SER A 416 14.16 -24.58 -14.61
CA SER A 416 13.05 -24.49 -15.58
C SER A 416 13.42 -24.96 -17.00
N ARG A 417 14.69 -24.90 -17.36
CA ARG A 417 15.20 -25.39 -18.66
C ARG A 417 15.04 -26.91 -18.85
N HIS A 418 14.93 -27.65 -17.76
CA HIS A 418 14.69 -29.10 -17.79
C HIS A 418 13.21 -29.47 -17.88
N VAL A 419 12.30 -28.50 -17.80
CA VAL A 419 10.86 -28.72 -17.92
C VAL A 419 10.44 -28.56 -19.38
N ARG A 420 9.74 -29.56 -19.89
CA ARG A 420 9.32 -29.60 -21.29
C ARG A 420 8.27 -28.54 -21.66
N ASN A 421 7.33 -28.27 -20.75
CA ASN A 421 6.21 -27.35 -20.99
C ASN A 421 6.06 -26.44 -19.79
N THR A 422 6.28 -25.14 -19.99
CA THR A 422 6.18 -24.11 -18.95
C THR A 422 5.13 -23.07 -19.31
N VAL A 423 4.20 -22.83 -18.40
CA VAL A 423 3.11 -21.87 -18.55
C VAL A 423 3.15 -20.87 -17.41
N HIS A 424 3.30 -19.60 -17.74
CA HIS A 424 3.15 -18.50 -16.79
C HIS A 424 1.81 -17.80 -17.01
N PHE A 425 1.07 -17.57 -15.92
CA PHE A 425 -0.16 -16.80 -15.88
C PHE A 425 0.02 -15.62 -14.93
N GLY A 426 -0.05 -14.39 -15.44
CA GLY A 426 0.20 -13.21 -14.64
C GLY A 426 -0.16 -11.91 -15.36
N ARG A 427 -0.26 -10.81 -14.61
CA ARG A 427 -0.61 -9.49 -15.14
C ARG A 427 0.51 -8.82 -15.94
N TYR A 428 1.77 -9.21 -15.68
CA TYR A 428 2.97 -8.63 -16.30
C TYR A 428 3.85 -9.71 -16.90
N ARG A 429 4.65 -9.33 -17.88
CA ARG A 429 5.74 -10.16 -18.41
C ARG A 429 6.97 -9.97 -17.53
N ASP A 430 6.97 -10.69 -16.41
CA ASP A 430 8.05 -10.71 -15.43
C ASP A 430 9.17 -11.72 -15.77
N GLU A 431 10.12 -11.93 -14.84
CA GLU A 431 11.25 -12.83 -15.01
C GLU A 431 10.81 -14.30 -15.21
N THR A 432 9.68 -14.69 -14.60
CA THR A 432 9.12 -16.04 -14.80
C THR A 432 8.46 -16.16 -16.17
N ALA A 433 7.75 -15.14 -16.61
CA ALA A 433 7.23 -15.09 -17.98
C ALA A 433 8.35 -15.19 -19.02
N ALA A 434 9.48 -14.51 -18.78
CA ALA A 434 10.62 -14.51 -19.68
C ALA A 434 11.32 -15.89 -19.84
N CYS A 435 11.18 -16.79 -18.87
CA CYS A 435 11.70 -18.15 -18.95
C CYS A 435 10.60 -19.23 -19.20
N SER A 436 9.37 -18.81 -19.49
CA SER A 436 8.25 -19.68 -19.79
C SER A 436 7.91 -19.68 -21.28
N GLN A 437 7.48 -20.83 -21.80
CA GLN A 437 7.01 -20.94 -23.20
C GLN A 437 5.71 -20.19 -23.43
N TRP A 438 4.72 -20.42 -22.54
CA TRP A 438 3.47 -19.69 -22.57
C TRP A 438 3.46 -18.56 -21.54
N HIS A 439 3.02 -17.38 -21.96
CA HIS A 439 2.58 -16.32 -21.08
C HIS A 439 1.13 -15.98 -21.35
N LEU A 440 0.32 -16.08 -20.31
CA LEU A 440 -1.13 -15.84 -20.34
C LEU A 440 -1.47 -14.62 -19.47
N PRO A 441 -2.17 -13.60 -20.03
CA PRO A 441 -2.51 -12.41 -19.25
C PRO A 441 -3.61 -12.69 -18.23
N ALA A 442 -3.34 -12.33 -16.97
CA ALA A 442 -4.31 -12.36 -15.89
C ALA A 442 -5.10 -11.04 -15.83
N LEU A 443 -6.39 -11.14 -15.52
CA LEU A 443 -7.24 -10.00 -15.24
C LEU A 443 -6.91 -9.38 -13.87
N HIS A 444 -7.15 -8.07 -13.75
CA HIS A 444 -7.09 -7.39 -12.45
C HIS A 444 -8.32 -7.79 -11.60
N PRO A 445 -8.25 -7.83 -10.25
CA PRO A 445 -9.41 -8.15 -9.42
C PRO A 445 -10.64 -7.28 -9.67
N PHE A 446 -10.47 -6.05 -10.18
CA PHE A 446 -11.57 -5.17 -10.55
C PHE A 446 -12.23 -5.51 -11.90
N GLU A 447 -11.71 -6.48 -12.64
CA GLU A 447 -12.19 -6.91 -13.96
C GLU A 447 -12.84 -8.30 -13.94
N THR A 448 -12.86 -8.99 -12.80
CA THR A 448 -13.28 -10.40 -12.74
C THR A 448 -14.05 -10.75 -11.48
N TRP A 449 -14.85 -11.81 -11.57
CA TRP A 449 -15.46 -12.45 -10.41
C TRP A 449 -14.48 -13.39 -9.71
N SER A 450 -14.46 -13.34 -8.39
CA SER A 450 -13.78 -14.27 -7.49
C SER A 450 -14.39 -14.18 -6.10
N ASP A 451 -13.76 -14.81 -5.13
CA ASP A 451 -14.06 -14.73 -3.71
C ASP A 451 -12.77 -14.70 -2.90
N LEU A 452 -12.84 -14.16 -1.71
CA LEU A 452 -11.70 -14.12 -0.78
C LEU A 452 -12.18 -14.35 0.64
N ARG A 453 -11.35 -15.04 1.46
CA ARG A 453 -11.58 -15.23 2.89
C ARG A 453 -10.42 -14.65 3.67
N ALA A 454 -10.73 -13.76 4.62
CA ALA A 454 -9.77 -13.14 5.51
C ALA A 454 -9.33 -14.10 6.63
N LEU A 455 -8.24 -13.78 7.31
CA LEU A 455 -7.69 -14.60 8.39
C LEU A 455 -8.65 -14.78 9.57
N ASP A 456 -9.60 -13.87 9.77
CA ASP A 456 -10.64 -14.00 10.81
C ASP A 456 -11.85 -14.84 10.37
N GLY A 457 -11.85 -15.37 9.16
CA GLY A 457 -12.94 -16.14 8.59
C GLY A 457 -13.97 -15.33 7.81
N SER A 458 -13.95 -14.01 7.88
CA SER A 458 -14.82 -13.13 7.07
C SER A 458 -14.65 -13.41 5.59
N ALA A 459 -15.75 -13.52 4.86
CA ALA A 459 -15.73 -13.78 3.42
C ALA A 459 -16.24 -12.58 2.63
N SER A 460 -15.69 -12.40 1.43
CA SER A 460 -16.06 -11.35 0.49
C SER A 460 -16.20 -11.92 -0.92
N ILE A 461 -17.22 -11.46 -1.64
CA ILE A 461 -17.30 -11.69 -3.08
C ILE A 461 -16.49 -10.58 -3.76
N VAL A 462 -15.54 -10.97 -4.59
CA VAL A 462 -14.85 -10.06 -5.50
C VAL A 462 -15.74 -9.89 -6.73
N GLN A 463 -16.38 -8.73 -6.86
CA GLN A 463 -17.18 -8.38 -8.03
C GLN A 463 -16.42 -7.45 -8.96
N PRO A 464 -16.49 -7.63 -10.28
CA PRO A 464 -15.90 -6.70 -11.24
C PRO A 464 -16.59 -5.35 -11.16
N VAL A 465 -15.80 -4.29 -11.34
CA VAL A 465 -16.30 -2.91 -11.36
C VAL A 465 -16.29 -2.31 -12.76
N LEU A 466 -15.61 -2.99 -13.69
CA LEU A 466 -15.60 -2.68 -15.14
C LEU A 466 -15.36 -3.95 -15.96
N ALA A 467 -15.64 -3.85 -17.27
CA ALA A 467 -15.30 -4.90 -18.22
C ALA A 467 -13.78 -5.04 -18.37
N PRO A 468 -13.26 -6.23 -18.74
CA PRO A 468 -11.85 -6.44 -18.99
C PRO A 468 -11.24 -5.41 -19.95
N LEU A 469 -10.10 -4.82 -19.56
CA LEU A 469 -9.36 -3.84 -20.37
C LEU A 469 -8.37 -4.51 -21.35
N VAL A 470 -8.08 -5.79 -21.13
CA VAL A 470 -7.11 -6.59 -21.89
C VAL A 470 -7.74 -7.94 -22.29
N ASP A 471 -7.17 -8.61 -23.28
CA ASP A 471 -7.57 -9.98 -23.65
C ASP A 471 -6.98 -10.98 -22.63
N GLY A 472 -7.40 -10.83 -21.35
CA GLY A 472 -7.04 -11.68 -20.22
C GLY A 472 -8.19 -12.59 -19.80
N ARG A 473 -7.89 -13.57 -18.93
CA ARG A 473 -8.90 -14.42 -18.28
C ARG A 473 -8.72 -14.48 -16.78
N PRO A 474 -9.78 -14.83 -16.01
CA PRO A 474 -9.66 -15.17 -14.60
C PRO A 474 -8.83 -16.44 -14.41
N VAL A 475 -8.13 -16.56 -13.26
CA VAL A 475 -7.43 -17.80 -12.91
C VAL A 475 -8.37 -19.02 -12.87
N HIS A 476 -9.63 -18.80 -12.48
CA HIS A 476 -10.67 -19.83 -12.42
C HIS A 476 -10.89 -20.52 -13.77
N GLU A 477 -10.95 -19.76 -14.87
CA GLU A 477 -11.10 -20.32 -16.22
C GLU A 477 -9.86 -21.09 -16.66
N VAL A 478 -8.66 -20.63 -16.31
CA VAL A 478 -7.43 -21.35 -16.66
C VAL A 478 -7.37 -22.72 -15.96
N ILE A 479 -7.80 -22.81 -14.71
CA ILE A 479 -7.88 -24.10 -14.01
C ILE A 479 -8.97 -24.99 -14.60
N ASP A 480 -10.09 -24.43 -15.04
CA ASP A 480 -11.16 -25.18 -15.71
C ASP A 480 -10.71 -25.79 -17.02
N LEU A 481 -9.89 -25.08 -17.79
CA LEU A 481 -9.30 -25.67 -19.00
C LEU A 481 -8.47 -26.91 -18.70
N LEU A 482 -7.79 -26.98 -17.55
CA LEU A 482 -7.05 -28.18 -17.11
C LEU A 482 -7.98 -29.27 -16.57
N LEU A 483 -9.10 -28.92 -15.98
CA LEU A 483 -10.11 -29.88 -15.52
C LEU A 483 -10.93 -30.49 -16.69
N GLY A 484 -10.85 -29.90 -17.88
CA GLY A 484 -11.56 -30.33 -19.07
C GLY A 484 -13.05 -29.98 -19.10
N GLY A 485 -13.47 -29.06 -18.26
CA GLY A 485 -14.78 -28.41 -18.33
C GLY A 485 -14.82 -27.39 -19.47
N VAL A 486 -16.01 -27.07 -19.95
CA VAL A 486 -16.25 -25.83 -20.68
C VAL A 486 -16.00 -24.72 -19.64
N PRO A 487 -15.21 -23.66 -19.94
CA PRO A 487 -15.08 -22.54 -19.02
C PRO A 487 -16.48 -22.06 -18.63
N ASP A 488 -16.83 -22.26 -17.37
CA ASP A 488 -18.08 -21.78 -16.80
C ASP A 488 -17.89 -20.29 -16.43
N ASP A 489 -18.98 -19.53 -16.48
CA ASP A 489 -18.96 -18.15 -16.00
C ASP A 489 -18.37 -18.09 -14.59
N ALA A 490 -17.33 -17.28 -14.39
CA ALA A 490 -16.63 -17.12 -13.10
C ALA A 490 -17.59 -16.76 -11.96
N ARG A 491 -18.65 -15.98 -12.24
CA ARG A 491 -19.72 -15.69 -11.30
C ARG A 491 -20.45 -16.95 -10.83
N HIS A 492 -20.88 -17.78 -11.77
CA HIS A 492 -21.59 -19.03 -11.44
C HIS A 492 -20.71 -19.97 -10.61
N ARG A 493 -19.42 -20.03 -10.91
CA ARG A 493 -18.46 -20.84 -10.15
C ARG A 493 -18.30 -20.36 -8.71
N VAL A 494 -18.24 -19.06 -8.50
CA VAL A 494 -18.25 -18.46 -7.15
C VAL A 494 -19.56 -18.78 -6.43
N GLN A 495 -20.71 -18.63 -7.10
CA GLN A 495 -22.02 -18.98 -6.52
C GLN A 495 -22.10 -20.44 -6.08
N GLN A 496 -21.54 -21.38 -6.86
CA GLN A 496 -21.46 -22.79 -6.46
C GLN A 496 -20.64 -23.03 -5.20
N THR A 497 -19.67 -22.18 -4.88
CA THR A 497 -18.87 -22.28 -3.65
C THR A 497 -19.66 -21.86 -2.42
N TRP A 498 -20.63 -20.98 -2.59
CA TRP A 498 -21.38 -20.35 -1.50
C TRP A 498 -22.87 -20.68 -1.54
N PRO A 499 -23.30 -21.92 -1.17
CA PRO A 499 -24.71 -22.31 -1.21
C PRO A 499 -25.61 -21.46 -0.31
N GLY A 500 -25.08 -20.86 0.76
CA GLY A 500 -25.78 -19.89 1.61
C GLY A 500 -26.18 -18.59 0.89
N LEU A 501 -25.55 -18.28 -0.25
CA LEU A 501 -25.87 -17.13 -1.10
C LEU A 501 -26.68 -17.52 -2.35
N SER A 502 -27.39 -18.66 -2.33
CA SER A 502 -28.12 -19.20 -3.48
C SER A 502 -29.37 -18.38 -3.87
N ASN A 503 -29.91 -17.56 -2.98
CA ASN A 503 -31.03 -16.67 -3.30
C ASN A 503 -30.55 -15.27 -3.67
N ASP A 504 -31.28 -14.62 -4.60
CA ASP A 504 -30.90 -13.29 -5.14
C ASP A 504 -30.77 -12.21 -4.09
N GLN A 505 -31.53 -12.26 -3.00
CA GLN A 505 -31.48 -11.27 -1.93
C GLN A 505 -30.18 -11.40 -1.11
N ALA A 506 -29.82 -12.62 -0.68
CA ALA A 506 -28.58 -12.87 0.06
C ALA A 506 -27.35 -12.53 -0.80
N TRP A 507 -27.35 -12.91 -2.07
CA TRP A 507 -26.31 -12.56 -3.03
C TRP A 507 -26.16 -11.04 -3.17
N THR A 508 -27.28 -10.35 -3.40
CA THR A 508 -27.28 -8.88 -3.55
C THR A 508 -26.78 -8.19 -2.27
N SER A 509 -27.19 -8.65 -1.09
CA SER A 509 -26.71 -8.10 0.18
C SER A 509 -25.21 -8.31 0.36
N ALA A 510 -24.68 -9.51 0.05
CA ALA A 510 -23.24 -9.79 0.11
C ALA A 510 -22.44 -8.87 -0.81
N LEU A 511 -22.94 -8.58 -2.02
CA LEU A 511 -22.31 -7.65 -2.96
C LEU A 511 -22.37 -6.20 -2.47
N GLN A 512 -23.48 -5.77 -1.87
CA GLN A 512 -23.65 -4.40 -1.36
C GLN A 512 -22.82 -4.15 -0.09
N ASP A 513 -22.77 -5.12 0.81
CA ASP A 513 -22.02 -5.03 2.05
C ASP A 513 -20.52 -5.29 1.85
N GLY A 514 -20.15 -6.06 0.81
CA GLY A 514 -18.78 -6.44 0.48
C GLY A 514 -18.16 -7.41 1.51
N VAL A 515 -18.97 -7.92 2.42
CA VAL A 515 -18.59 -8.90 3.43
C VAL A 515 -19.82 -9.66 3.88
N PHE A 516 -19.66 -10.94 4.18
CA PHE A 516 -20.70 -11.77 4.78
C PHE A 516 -20.09 -12.80 5.73
N ASP A 517 -20.87 -13.23 6.71
CA ASP A 517 -20.46 -14.25 7.67
C ASP A 517 -20.74 -15.64 7.10
N ASP A 518 -19.70 -16.45 6.98
CA ASP A 518 -19.84 -17.88 6.64
C ASP A 518 -19.90 -18.72 7.91
N THR A 519 -21.04 -18.63 8.60
CA THR A 519 -21.25 -19.38 9.85
C THR A 519 -21.37 -20.89 9.64
N HIS A 520 -21.57 -21.37 8.40
CA HIS A 520 -21.68 -22.79 8.10
C HIS A 520 -20.34 -23.51 8.01
N ASN A 521 -19.25 -22.78 7.76
CA ASN A 521 -17.88 -23.26 7.73
C ASN A 521 -17.03 -22.63 8.85
N ALA A 522 -17.64 -22.20 9.93
CA ALA A 522 -16.88 -21.84 11.12
C ALA A 522 -16.04 -23.05 11.51
N VAL A 523 -14.79 -23.09 11.01
CA VAL A 523 -13.81 -24.08 11.40
C VAL A 523 -13.77 -24.01 12.92
N GLN A 524 -14.22 -25.08 13.57
CA GLN A 524 -14.07 -25.22 15.02
C GLN A 524 -12.64 -24.84 15.33
N ALA A 525 -12.46 -23.82 16.18
CA ALA A 525 -11.17 -23.40 16.65
C ALA A 525 -10.48 -24.64 17.22
N SER A 526 -9.72 -25.31 16.39
CA SER A 526 -8.96 -26.49 16.81
C SER A 526 -8.08 -26.06 17.94
N ALA A 527 -8.14 -26.79 19.04
CA ALA A 527 -7.20 -26.62 20.13
C ALA A 527 -5.80 -26.51 19.50
N VAL A 528 -5.13 -25.39 19.79
CA VAL A 528 -3.81 -25.06 19.25
C VAL A 528 -2.92 -26.30 19.31
N PRO A 529 -2.45 -26.83 18.18
CA PRO A 529 -1.47 -27.90 18.20
C PRO A 529 -0.27 -27.41 19.00
N GLY A 530 0.12 -28.14 20.03
CA GLY A 530 1.37 -27.86 20.73
C GLY A 530 2.53 -27.91 19.71
N PRO A 531 3.66 -27.23 19.98
CA PRO A 531 4.76 -27.08 19.04
C PRO A 531 5.30 -28.44 18.59
N THR A 532 5.01 -28.78 17.34
CA THR A 532 5.43 -30.07 16.71
C THR A 532 6.87 -30.04 16.23
N ARG A 533 7.81 -29.68 16.96
CA ARG A 533 9.28 -29.68 16.92
C ARG A 533 9.81 -28.34 17.34
N ALA A 534 10.36 -28.27 18.54
CA ALA A 534 11.15 -27.13 18.97
C ALA A 534 12.40 -27.04 18.07
N GLY A 535 12.44 -25.98 17.23
CA GLY A 535 13.67 -25.62 16.52
C GLY A 535 14.76 -25.19 17.51
N THR A 536 15.96 -24.99 17.01
CA THR A 536 17.07 -24.43 17.81
C THR A 536 16.90 -22.91 17.97
N MET A 537 17.34 -22.38 19.14
CA MET A 537 17.42 -20.92 19.33
C MET A 537 18.46 -20.34 18.39
N PRO A 538 18.25 -19.07 17.93
CA PRO A 538 19.27 -18.37 17.16
C PRO A 538 20.59 -18.34 17.94
N SER A 539 21.66 -18.86 17.33
CA SER A 539 22.99 -18.86 17.94
C SER A 539 23.69 -17.51 17.68
N ASP A 540 24.47 -17.07 18.66
CA ASP A 540 25.41 -15.97 18.50
C ASP A 540 26.66 -16.52 17.77
N ILE A 541 26.79 -16.12 16.49
CA ILE A 541 27.95 -16.47 15.65
C ILE A 541 28.75 -15.17 15.46
N PRO A 542 30.07 -15.18 15.66
CA PRO A 542 30.90 -14.01 15.44
C PRO A 542 30.75 -13.42 14.02
N GLY A 543 30.59 -12.11 13.90
CA GLY A 543 30.34 -11.41 12.66
C GLY A 543 29.01 -10.63 12.70
N LEU A 544 28.53 -10.22 11.55
CA LEU A 544 27.27 -9.50 11.42
C LEU A 544 26.10 -10.46 11.11
N ASP A 545 24.94 -10.14 11.63
CA ASP A 545 23.68 -10.74 11.20
C ASP A 545 23.13 -9.93 10.01
N ILE A 546 22.89 -10.58 8.87
CA ILE A 546 22.04 -10.02 7.82
C ILE A 546 20.62 -10.50 8.07
N VAL A 547 19.67 -9.57 8.22
CA VAL A 547 18.25 -9.87 8.30
C VAL A 547 17.52 -9.34 7.06
N PHE A 548 16.61 -10.14 6.52
CA PHE A 548 15.80 -9.80 5.36
C PHE A 548 14.41 -9.38 5.81
N ARG A 549 13.88 -8.30 5.19
CA ARG A 549 12.50 -7.86 5.43
C ARG A 549 11.84 -7.54 4.08
N PRO A 550 10.54 -7.83 3.91
CA PRO A 550 9.81 -7.32 2.76
C PRO A 550 9.83 -5.80 2.76
N ASP A 551 9.82 -5.20 1.57
CA ASP A 551 9.59 -3.76 1.46
C ASP A 551 8.14 -3.43 1.86
N GLU A 552 7.93 -2.32 2.54
CA GLU A 552 6.61 -1.89 3.03
C GLU A 552 5.58 -1.75 1.90
N TRP A 553 6.03 -1.35 0.70
CA TRP A 553 5.15 -1.06 -0.44
C TRP A 553 5.29 -2.07 -1.57
N LEU A 554 6.53 -2.46 -1.91
CA LEU A 554 6.79 -3.35 -3.04
C LEU A 554 6.62 -4.83 -2.69
N TRP A 555 6.59 -5.16 -1.39
CA TRP A 555 6.47 -6.49 -0.82
C TRP A 555 7.63 -7.39 -1.25
N ASP A 556 7.36 -8.47 -1.98
CA ASP A 556 8.35 -9.37 -2.57
C ASP A 556 8.83 -8.93 -3.97
N GLY A 557 8.37 -7.78 -4.45
CA GLY A 557 8.59 -7.26 -5.79
C GLY A 557 7.36 -7.34 -6.71
N ARG A 558 6.24 -7.92 -6.24
CA ARG A 558 5.00 -8.00 -7.03
C ARG A 558 4.38 -6.63 -7.35
N HIS A 559 4.71 -5.61 -6.57
CA HIS A 559 4.28 -4.22 -6.78
C HIS A 559 5.42 -3.31 -7.30
N ALA A 560 6.54 -3.88 -7.75
CA ALA A 560 7.72 -3.09 -8.13
C ALA A 560 7.47 -2.20 -9.35
N ASP A 561 6.57 -2.56 -10.26
CA ASP A 561 6.21 -1.76 -11.43
C ASP A 561 5.22 -0.62 -11.11
N ASN A 562 4.69 -0.54 -9.90
CA ASN A 562 3.82 0.55 -9.48
C ASN A 562 4.61 1.81 -9.11
N ALA A 563 4.55 2.83 -9.96
CA ALA A 563 5.31 4.07 -9.80
C ALA A 563 4.92 4.87 -8.54
N TRP A 564 3.65 4.81 -8.12
CA TRP A 564 3.23 5.47 -6.88
C TRP A 564 3.91 4.84 -5.67
N LEU A 565 3.97 3.50 -5.62
CA LEU A 565 4.62 2.77 -4.53
C LEU A 565 6.15 2.90 -4.57
N GLN A 566 6.76 3.04 -5.75
CA GLN A 566 8.19 3.35 -5.86
C GLN A 566 8.53 4.73 -5.27
N GLU A 567 7.72 5.75 -5.57
CA GLU A 567 7.98 7.14 -5.14
C GLU A 567 7.47 7.44 -3.73
N LEU A 568 6.54 6.64 -3.19
CA LEU A 568 6.04 6.84 -1.83
C LEU A 568 7.18 6.60 -0.81
N PRO A 569 7.48 7.56 0.08
CA PRO A 569 8.56 7.38 1.04
C PRO A 569 8.25 6.25 2.02
N ARG A 570 9.28 5.43 2.32
CA ARG A 570 9.20 4.38 3.34
C ARG A 570 9.05 5.02 4.72
N THR A 571 8.24 4.41 5.57
CA THR A 571 7.87 4.99 6.88
C THR A 571 9.07 5.13 7.81
N VAL A 572 9.99 4.14 7.78
CA VAL A 572 11.17 4.11 8.64
C VAL A 572 12.34 4.93 8.08
N THR A 573 12.55 4.92 6.76
CA THR A 573 13.78 5.44 6.14
C THR A 573 13.59 6.73 5.34
N SER A 574 12.36 7.05 4.94
CA SER A 574 12.02 8.11 3.97
C SER A 574 12.65 7.92 2.57
N LEU A 575 13.23 6.73 2.30
CA LEU A 575 13.76 6.39 0.98
C LEU A 575 12.65 6.18 -0.04
N THR A 576 12.98 6.43 -1.29
CA THR A 576 12.17 6.17 -2.48
C THR A 576 13.08 5.61 -3.57
N TRP A 577 12.51 4.90 -4.55
CA TRP A 577 13.20 4.49 -5.77
C TRP A 577 14.51 3.71 -5.51
N GLY A 578 14.51 2.81 -4.54
CA GLY A 578 15.65 1.94 -4.23
C GLY A 578 15.69 1.49 -2.78
N ASN A 579 16.57 0.53 -2.52
CA ASN A 579 16.88 0.02 -1.19
C ASN A 579 18.32 0.34 -0.78
N ALA A 580 18.58 0.22 0.52
CA ALA A 580 19.90 0.37 1.13
C ALA A 580 20.09 -0.68 2.21
N ALA A 581 21.34 -0.98 2.55
CA ALA A 581 21.68 -1.72 3.76
C ALA A 581 21.47 -0.81 4.97
N LEU A 582 20.51 -1.14 5.84
CA LEU A 582 20.28 -0.39 7.07
C LEU A 582 21.31 -0.82 8.10
N VAL A 583 22.08 0.13 8.61
CA VAL A 583 23.13 -0.09 9.61
C VAL A 583 22.95 0.81 10.82
N SER A 584 23.39 0.36 11.98
CA SER A 584 23.35 1.20 13.20
C SER A 584 24.36 2.34 13.11
N PRO A 585 24.12 3.47 13.82
CA PRO A 585 25.11 4.55 13.95
C PRO A 585 26.46 4.07 14.49
N ALA A 586 26.45 3.10 15.43
CA ALA A 586 27.66 2.54 16.00
C ALA A 586 28.47 1.72 14.96
N LEU A 587 27.79 0.88 14.18
CA LEU A 587 28.44 0.12 13.08
C LEU A 587 28.99 1.07 12.01
N ALA A 588 28.22 2.08 11.62
CA ALA A 588 28.65 3.09 10.65
C ALA A 588 29.90 3.82 11.14
N GLN A 589 29.94 4.24 12.40
CA GLN A 589 31.11 4.88 13.00
C GLN A 589 32.34 3.97 13.03
N ALA A 590 32.16 2.69 13.38
CA ALA A 590 33.26 1.72 13.45
C ALA A 590 33.93 1.48 12.09
N HIS A 591 33.17 1.60 11.00
CA HIS A 591 33.67 1.40 9.63
C HIS A 591 33.86 2.71 8.83
N GLY A 592 33.63 3.89 9.44
CA GLY A 592 33.76 5.19 8.78
C GLY A 592 32.77 5.41 7.65
N LEU A 593 31.52 4.90 7.78
CA LEU A 593 30.49 4.94 6.74
C LEU A 593 29.54 6.13 6.93
N ALA A 594 29.12 6.70 5.80
CA ALA A 594 28.06 7.70 5.69
C ALA A 594 26.93 7.21 4.77
N ASP A 595 25.79 7.90 4.81
CA ASP A 595 24.66 7.61 3.94
C ASP A 595 25.06 7.64 2.46
N GLY A 596 24.73 6.56 1.73
CA GLY A 596 25.07 6.40 0.32
C GLY A 596 26.41 5.72 0.05
N ASP A 597 27.30 5.55 1.05
CA ASP A 597 28.52 4.77 0.85
C ASP A 597 28.18 3.33 0.49
N VAL A 598 28.85 2.80 -0.53
CA VAL A 598 28.61 1.45 -1.01
C VAL A 598 29.52 0.46 -0.27
N VAL A 599 28.88 -0.57 0.25
CA VAL A 599 29.57 -1.68 0.91
C VAL A 599 29.31 -2.98 0.16
N ARG A 600 30.26 -3.88 0.28
CA ARG A 600 30.09 -5.29 -0.08
C ARG A 600 29.78 -6.08 1.19
N LEU A 601 28.67 -6.78 1.16
CA LEU A 601 28.26 -7.73 2.18
C LEU A 601 28.53 -9.14 1.67
N ASP A 602 29.45 -9.85 2.31
CA ASP A 602 29.78 -11.24 2.00
C ASP A 602 29.13 -12.14 3.06
N ALA A 603 28.44 -13.19 2.60
CA ALA A 603 27.77 -14.17 3.46
C ALA A 603 27.83 -15.57 2.85
N ALA A 604 27.46 -16.60 3.61
CA ALA A 604 27.39 -17.97 3.10
C ALA A 604 26.42 -18.03 1.91
N GLY A 605 26.93 -18.16 0.71
CA GLY A 605 26.15 -18.26 -0.52
C GLY A 605 26.34 -17.14 -1.53
N GLY A 606 27.10 -16.10 -1.21
CA GLY A 606 27.39 -15.04 -2.17
C GLY A 606 27.70 -13.68 -1.55
N HIS A 607 27.62 -12.67 -2.38
CA HIS A 607 27.79 -11.28 -1.92
C HIS A 607 26.79 -10.34 -2.62
N VAL A 608 26.59 -9.19 -2.03
CA VAL A 608 25.85 -8.08 -2.63
C VAL A 608 26.59 -6.76 -2.39
N GLU A 609 26.62 -5.91 -3.40
CA GLU A 609 27.07 -4.53 -3.27
C GLU A 609 25.87 -3.60 -3.15
N VAL A 610 25.78 -2.84 -2.07
CA VAL A 610 24.58 -2.07 -1.74
C VAL A 610 24.96 -0.76 -1.03
N PRO A 611 24.29 0.37 -1.31
CA PRO A 611 24.50 1.59 -0.56
C PRO A 611 24.00 1.44 0.89
N VAL A 612 24.64 2.13 1.80
CA VAL A 612 24.32 2.14 3.24
C VAL A 612 23.38 3.29 3.58
N LEU A 613 22.45 3.05 4.51
CA LEU A 613 21.69 4.08 5.21
C LEU A 613 21.87 3.90 6.72
N VAL A 614 22.42 4.92 7.37
CA VAL A 614 22.58 4.95 8.83
C VAL A 614 21.22 5.14 9.49
N THR A 615 20.80 4.15 10.26
CA THR A 615 19.43 4.09 10.80
C THR A 615 19.43 4.05 12.33
N PRO A 616 19.03 5.14 13.01
CA PRO A 616 18.87 5.13 14.46
C PRO A 616 17.88 4.06 14.92
N GLY A 617 18.21 3.35 16.00
CA GLY A 617 17.38 2.23 16.50
C GLY A 617 17.66 0.87 15.85
N GLN A 618 18.60 0.78 14.90
CA GLN A 618 19.10 -0.48 14.36
C GLN A 618 20.00 -1.18 15.36
N ALA A 619 19.87 -2.52 15.53
CA ALA A 619 20.76 -3.30 16.38
C ALA A 619 22.22 -3.25 15.86
N THR A 620 23.19 -3.16 16.78
CA THR A 620 24.58 -2.84 16.42
C THR A 620 25.24 -3.89 15.54
N SER A 621 24.98 -5.17 15.79
CA SER A 621 25.54 -6.30 15.02
C SER A 621 24.68 -6.73 13.83
N THR A 622 23.63 -5.96 13.46
CA THR A 622 22.68 -6.36 12.44
C THR A 622 22.67 -5.41 11.26
N VAL A 623 22.68 -5.96 10.05
CA VAL A 623 22.45 -5.26 8.78
C VAL A 623 21.12 -5.73 8.21
N THR A 624 20.24 -4.80 7.85
CA THR A 624 18.94 -5.14 7.24
C THR A 624 18.96 -4.90 5.75
N LEU A 625 18.49 -5.89 4.99
CA LEU A 625 18.27 -5.82 3.54
C LEU A 625 16.79 -5.98 3.22
N THR A 626 16.25 -5.05 2.43
CA THR A 626 14.84 -5.10 2.00
C THR A 626 14.68 -5.80 0.66
N LEU A 627 13.68 -6.68 0.57
CA LEU A 627 13.28 -7.43 -0.62
C LEU A 627 12.53 -6.53 -1.62
N GLY A 628 12.32 -7.00 -2.85
CA GLY A 628 11.43 -6.37 -3.82
C GLY A 628 12.09 -5.44 -4.83
N TYR A 629 13.42 -5.35 -4.83
CA TYR A 629 14.21 -4.47 -5.70
C TYR A 629 15.13 -5.24 -6.65
N GLY A 630 15.72 -4.54 -7.63
CA GLY A 630 16.64 -5.12 -8.60
C GLY A 630 15.97 -6.04 -9.62
N ARG A 631 14.68 -5.79 -9.92
CA ARG A 631 13.90 -6.48 -10.94
C ARG A 631 14.48 -6.26 -12.33
N ARG A 632 14.14 -7.15 -13.24
CA ARG A 632 14.54 -7.10 -14.66
C ARG A 632 13.33 -6.83 -15.54
N GLY A 633 13.42 -5.81 -16.36
CA GLY A 633 12.31 -5.34 -17.20
C GLY A 633 11.29 -4.46 -16.47
N GLY A 634 10.40 -3.83 -17.25
CA GLY A 634 9.37 -2.94 -16.74
C GLY A 634 9.88 -1.62 -16.15
N LEU A 635 9.05 -0.97 -15.35
CA LEU A 635 9.42 0.25 -14.62
C LEU A 635 10.51 -0.02 -13.58
N ALA A 636 10.52 -1.22 -13.02
CA ALA A 636 11.39 -1.60 -11.91
C ALA A 636 12.83 -1.93 -12.34
N GLU A 637 13.13 -1.95 -13.65
CA GLU A 637 14.46 -2.29 -14.15
C GLU A 637 15.53 -1.33 -13.64
N GLY A 638 16.58 -1.90 -13.03
CA GLY A 638 17.71 -1.13 -12.49
C GLY A 638 17.41 -0.33 -11.22
N ILE A 639 16.23 -0.47 -10.63
CA ILE A 639 15.86 0.20 -9.38
C ILE A 639 16.27 -0.65 -8.18
N GLY A 640 17.21 -0.13 -7.37
CA GLY A 640 17.73 -0.81 -6.18
C GLY A 640 18.58 -2.04 -6.48
N ARG A 641 18.71 -2.91 -5.47
CA ARG A 641 19.55 -4.12 -5.53
C ARG A 641 18.72 -5.36 -5.22
N ASP A 642 18.89 -6.39 -6.06
CA ASP A 642 18.35 -7.71 -5.79
C ASP A 642 19.16 -8.39 -4.66
N VAL A 643 18.49 -8.75 -3.60
CA VAL A 643 19.08 -9.41 -2.43
C VAL A 643 18.65 -10.88 -2.27
N TYR A 644 17.75 -11.37 -3.14
CA TYR A 644 17.32 -12.77 -3.11
C TYR A 644 18.47 -13.78 -3.32
N PRO A 645 19.52 -13.50 -4.12
CA PRO A 645 20.66 -14.42 -4.28
C PRO A 645 21.39 -14.78 -2.99
N LEU A 646 21.31 -13.93 -1.96
CA LEU A 646 21.87 -14.22 -0.64
C LEU A 646 20.99 -15.17 0.19
N ARG A 647 19.69 -15.21 -0.05
CA ARG A 647 18.72 -16.02 0.71
C ARG A 647 18.82 -17.49 0.34
N ARG A 648 19.73 -18.22 0.98
CA ARG A 648 19.96 -19.65 0.76
C ARG A 648 19.95 -20.40 2.10
N GLY A 649 19.64 -21.69 2.06
CA GLY A 649 19.60 -22.54 3.24
C GLY A 649 18.23 -22.57 3.91
N ASP A 650 18.19 -23.07 5.13
CA ASP A 650 16.93 -23.32 5.87
C ASP A 650 16.38 -22.05 6.53
N ASP A 651 17.25 -21.13 6.94
CA ASP A 651 16.85 -19.81 7.50
C ASP A 651 17.00 -18.73 6.43
N ILE A 652 15.92 -18.53 5.68
CA ILE A 652 15.87 -17.52 4.62
C ILE A 652 15.68 -16.10 5.12
N TRP A 653 15.50 -15.89 6.43
CA TRP A 653 15.23 -14.57 7.02
C TRP A 653 16.42 -13.99 7.77
N ARG A 654 17.41 -14.83 8.12
CA ARG A 654 18.64 -14.45 8.82
C ARG A 654 19.84 -15.18 8.23
N ILE A 655 20.94 -14.47 8.07
CA ILE A 655 22.27 -15.06 7.82
C ILE A 655 23.22 -14.52 8.88
N ALA A 656 23.79 -15.39 9.68
CA ALA A 656 24.78 -15.03 10.70
C ALA A 656 26.21 -15.16 10.17
N GLY A 657 27.15 -14.40 10.76
CA GLY A 657 28.57 -14.46 10.43
C GLY A 657 28.96 -13.76 9.13
N ALA A 658 28.16 -12.80 8.67
CA ALA A 658 28.47 -12.00 7.50
C ALA A 658 29.60 -10.98 7.78
N THR A 659 30.30 -10.57 6.71
CA THR A 659 31.32 -9.51 6.77
C THR A 659 30.90 -8.32 5.89
N LEU A 660 31.31 -7.11 6.34
CA LEU A 660 31.06 -5.87 5.65
C LEU A 660 32.39 -5.24 5.22
N THR A 661 32.52 -4.92 3.94
CA THR A 661 33.72 -4.28 3.37
C THR A 661 33.32 -2.98 2.65
N PRO A 662 33.82 -1.81 3.07
CA PRO A 662 33.59 -0.55 2.35
C PRO A 662 34.26 -0.56 0.96
N LEU A 663 33.56 -0.08 -0.07
CA LEU A 663 34.07 -0.03 -1.44
C LEU A 663 34.59 1.35 -1.86
N HIS A 664 34.64 2.32 -0.96
CA HIS A 664 35.12 3.68 -1.17
C HIS A 664 34.50 4.38 -2.42
N ARG A 665 33.24 4.10 -2.66
CA ARG A 665 32.39 4.78 -3.64
C ARG A 665 31.02 5.05 -3.01
N SER A 666 30.31 6.07 -3.50
CA SER A 666 28.99 6.40 -2.97
C SER A 666 27.94 6.45 -4.11
N GLU A 667 26.69 6.24 -3.73
CA GLU A 667 25.51 6.35 -4.59
C GLU A 667 24.49 7.29 -3.98
N THR A 668 23.79 8.05 -4.81
CA THR A 668 22.76 8.96 -4.34
C THR A 668 21.52 8.19 -3.89
N LEU A 669 21.15 8.34 -2.63
CA LEU A 669 19.89 7.88 -2.08
C LEU A 669 18.81 8.95 -2.27
N ALA A 670 17.70 8.58 -2.91
CA ALA A 670 16.56 9.48 -3.07
C ALA A 670 15.69 9.46 -1.80
N SER A 671 15.88 10.43 -0.92
CA SER A 671 15.13 10.58 0.33
C SER A 671 14.22 11.80 0.29
N THR A 672 13.04 11.67 0.90
CA THR A 672 12.10 12.80 1.04
C THR A 672 12.36 13.65 2.28
N GLN A 673 13.16 13.16 3.23
CA GLN A 673 13.55 13.87 4.43
C GLN A 673 15.00 13.53 4.81
N VAL A 674 15.86 14.53 4.88
CA VAL A 674 17.30 14.38 5.18
C VAL A 674 17.67 14.79 6.63
N HIS A 675 16.74 15.41 7.36
CA HIS A 675 16.91 15.80 8.75
C HIS A 675 15.79 15.25 9.61
N GLN A 676 16.13 14.60 10.72
CA GLN A 676 15.18 14.04 11.70
C GLN A 676 15.34 14.67 13.09
N ASP A 677 16.24 15.65 13.27
CA ASP A 677 16.42 16.42 14.50
C ASP A 677 15.54 17.68 14.47
N MET A 678 14.85 17.95 15.56
CA MET A 678 14.03 19.16 15.71
C MET A 678 14.85 20.42 16.01
N GLY A 679 16.17 20.33 16.26
CA GLY A 679 17.07 21.47 16.46
C GLY A 679 16.69 22.31 17.66
N ARG A 680 16.22 21.71 18.76
CA ARG A 680 15.71 22.37 20.00
C ARG A 680 14.45 23.20 19.75
N ARG A 681 13.68 22.93 18.66
CA ARG A 681 12.41 23.59 18.40
C ARG A 681 11.27 22.63 18.74
N ASP A 682 10.17 23.16 19.27
CA ASP A 682 8.97 22.39 19.60
C ASP A 682 8.11 22.14 18.35
N ILE A 683 8.69 21.48 17.32
CA ILE A 683 7.99 21.17 16.06
C ILE A 683 6.92 20.13 16.34
N VAL A 684 7.28 19.03 17.02
CA VAL A 684 6.33 18.07 17.55
C VAL A 684 6.31 18.23 19.06
N ARG A 685 5.11 18.41 19.61
CA ARG A 685 4.92 18.51 21.06
C ARG A 685 4.43 17.17 21.60
N ALA A 686 4.99 16.73 22.71
CA ALA A 686 4.66 15.44 23.32
C ALA A 686 4.62 15.56 24.84
N GLY A 687 3.94 14.60 25.48
CA GLY A 687 3.87 14.46 26.93
C GLY A 687 3.57 13.04 27.35
N THR A 688 3.18 12.86 28.60
CA THR A 688 2.78 11.56 29.16
C THR A 688 1.36 11.63 29.76
N PRO A 689 0.68 10.49 29.97
CA PRO A 689 -0.61 10.48 30.66
C PRO A 689 -0.56 11.09 32.06
N ALA A 690 0.55 10.95 32.78
CA ALA A 690 0.76 11.53 34.11
C ALA A 690 0.98 13.05 34.09
N ALA A 691 1.55 13.56 32.99
CA ALA A 691 1.80 14.97 32.76
C ALA A 691 1.40 15.32 31.32
N PRO A 692 0.08 15.36 31.03
CA PRO A 692 -0.39 15.68 29.70
C PRO A 692 0.01 17.09 29.33
N PRO A 693 0.46 17.32 28.07
CA PRO A 693 0.84 18.66 27.67
C PRO A 693 -0.39 19.55 27.60
N HIS A 694 -0.28 20.70 28.26
CA HIS A 694 -1.29 21.75 28.27
C HIS A 694 -0.73 22.99 27.60
N PHE A 695 -1.38 23.47 26.55
CA PHE A 695 -1.00 24.67 25.84
C PHE A 695 -2.08 25.74 26.04
N PRO A 696 -1.73 26.89 26.63
CA PRO A 696 -2.69 27.99 26.74
C PRO A 696 -3.15 28.41 25.35
N PRO A 697 -4.37 28.95 25.23
CA PRO A 697 -4.82 29.53 23.97
C PRO A 697 -3.76 30.52 23.45
N PRO A 698 -3.43 30.49 22.15
CA PRO A 698 -2.42 31.36 21.61
C PRO A 698 -2.81 32.82 21.86
N SER A 699 -1.88 33.62 22.37
CA SER A 699 -2.06 35.07 22.37
C SER A 699 -2.14 35.52 20.92
N VAL A 700 -3.17 36.33 20.58
CA VAL A 700 -3.34 36.84 19.23
C VAL A 700 -2.50 38.13 19.10
N PRO A 701 -1.27 38.06 18.55
CA PRO A 701 -0.47 39.27 18.36
C PRO A 701 -1.16 40.20 17.38
N ALA A 702 -0.90 41.50 17.52
CA ALA A 702 -1.33 42.49 16.54
C ALA A 702 -0.78 42.12 15.14
N SER A 703 -1.58 42.29 14.11
CA SER A 703 -1.24 41.96 12.76
C SER A 703 -1.62 43.07 11.77
N PHE A 704 -0.79 43.23 10.73
CA PHE A 704 -1.09 44.11 9.61
C PHE A 704 -2.02 43.45 8.56
N TYR A 705 -2.26 42.17 8.68
CA TYR A 705 -3.24 41.50 7.82
C TYR A 705 -4.65 41.95 8.21
N PRO A 706 -5.49 42.32 7.24
CA PRO A 706 -6.88 42.65 7.52
C PRO A 706 -7.63 41.43 8.05
N GLU A 707 -8.54 41.64 8.99
CA GLU A 707 -9.47 40.57 9.38
C GLU A 707 -10.39 40.27 8.20
N ARG A 708 -10.51 38.97 7.89
CA ARG A 708 -11.38 38.52 6.80
C ARG A 708 -12.80 38.34 7.32
N ALA A 709 -13.78 38.77 6.52
CA ALA A 709 -15.18 38.45 6.77
C ALA A 709 -15.34 36.90 6.79
N GLN A 710 -16.05 36.40 7.76
CA GLN A 710 -16.37 35.00 7.86
C GLN A 710 -17.50 34.68 6.87
N GLY A 711 -17.29 33.66 6.02
CA GLY A 711 -18.32 33.10 5.17
C GLY A 711 -19.29 32.19 5.97
N GLU A 712 -20.14 31.51 5.26
CA GLU A 712 -21.13 30.58 5.87
C GLU A 712 -20.46 29.41 6.60
N TYR A 713 -19.33 28.94 6.07
CA TYR A 713 -18.49 27.87 6.66
C TYR A 713 -17.06 28.37 6.88
N ARG A 714 -16.37 27.69 7.79
CA ARG A 714 -14.97 27.95 8.12
C ARG A 714 -14.21 26.64 8.17
N TRP A 715 -13.79 26.15 7.01
CA TRP A 715 -13.13 24.84 6.90
C TRP A 715 -11.80 24.78 7.63
N GLY A 716 -11.57 23.72 8.37
CA GLY A 716 -10.33 23.47 9.08
C GLY A 716 -10.06 21.98 9.32
N MET A 717 -8.85 21.69 9.78
CA MET A 717 -8.37 20.32 10.02
C MET A 717 -7.62 20.25 11.35
N THR A 718 -7.81 19.14 12.06
CA THR A 718 -7.00 18.79 13.23
C THR A 718 -6.38 17.41 13.03
N ILE A 719 -5.09 17.26 13.35
CA ILE A 719 -4.34 16.01 13.23
C ILE A 719 -3.88 15.58 14.62
N ASP A 720 -4.37 14.44 15.11
CA ASP A 720 -3.95 13.88 16.39
C ASP A 720 -2.66 13.05 16.21
N LEU A 721 -1.54 13.56 16.75
CA LEU A 721 -0.23 12.89 16.70
C LEU A 721 -0.13 11.71 17.66
N ASN A 722 -1.07 11.56 18.60
CA ASN A 722 -1.15 10.37 19.45
C ASN A 722 -1.78 9.19 18.71
N ALA A 723 -2.71 9.47 17.78
CA ALA A 723 -3.35 8.48 16.93
C ALA A 723 -2.53 8.21 15.64
N CYS A 724 -1.79 9.20 15.12
CA CYS A 724 -1.02 9.06 13.89
C CYS A 724 0.18 8.12 14.07
N ILE A 725 0.19 7.01 13.33
CA ILE A 725 1.30 6.04 13.32
C ILE A 725 2.33 6.27 12.22
N GLY A 726 2.13 7.24 11.31
CA GLY A 726 3.07 7.54 10.23
C GLY A 726 3.00 6.63 9.00
N CYS A 727 1.91 5.91 8.78
CA CYS A 727 1.77 4.87 7.75
C CYS A 727 1.68 5.36 6.29
N ASN A 728 1.73 6.65 5.99
CA ASN A 728 1.66 7.24 4.64
C ASN A 728 0.39 6.93 3.80
N ALA A 729 -0.63 6.26 4.34
CA ALA A 729 -1.90 6.03 3.63
C ALA A 729 -2.55 7.35 3.15
N CYS A 730 -2.48 8.39 3.96
CA CYS A 730 -2.97 9.74 3.63
C CYS A 730 -2.24 10.37 2.43
N THR A 731 -0.94 10.11 2.27
CA THR A 731 -0.12 10.60 1.15
C THR A 731 -0.54 9.90 -0.14
N ALA A 732 -0.68 8.57 -0.14
CA ALA A 732 -1.12 7.79 -1.29
C ALA A 732 -2.56 8.15 -1.72
N ALA A 733 -3.49 8.26 -0.76
CA ALA A 733 -4.86 8.68 -1.04
C ALA A 733 -4.95 10.10 -1.62
N CYS A 734 -4.14 11.02 -1.12
CA CYS A 734 -4.05 12.38 -1.67
C CYS A 734 -3.53 12.37 -3.11
N GLN A 735 -2.57 11.48 -3.44
CA GLN A 735 -2.04 11.32 -4.78
C GLN A 735 -3.11 10.82 -5.76
N ALA A 736 -3.85 9.78 -5.39
CA ALA A 736 -4.92 9.22 -6.19
C ALA A 736 -6.05 10.24 -6.43
N GLU A 737 -6.53 10.88 -5.38
CA GLU A 737 -7.64 11.85 -5.42
C GLU A 737 -7.33 13.07 -6.27
N ASN A 738 -6.10 13.62 -6.14
CA ASN A 738 -5.76 14.94 -6.64
C ASN A 738 -4.89 14.92 -7.91
N ASN A 739 -4.83 13.79 -8.62
CA ASN A 739 -4.04 13.63 -9.85
C ASN A 739 -2.57 14.09 -9.68
N ILE A 740 -1.94 13.77 -8.53
CA ILE A 740 -0.58 14.17 -8.25
C ILE A 740 0.38 13.30 -9.07
N PRO A 741 1.26 13.90 -9.90
CA PRO A 741 2.15 13.14 -10.76
C PRO A 741 3.31 12.50 -9.99
N VAL A 742 3.90 11.47 -10.59
CA VAL A 742 5.19 10.89 -10.21
C VAL A 742 6.31 11.68 -10.86
N VAL A 743 7.44 11.87 -10.18
CA VAL A 743 8.56 12.67 -10.71
C VAL A 743 9.83 11.86 -10.98
N GLY A 744 9.96 10.67 -10.38
CA GLY A 744 11.11 9.80 -10.53
C GLY A 744 12.27 10.07 -9.57
N LYS A 745 13.21 9.13 -9.50
CA LYS A 745 14.33 9.10 -8.54
C LYS A 745 15.13 10.40 -8.52
N ASP A 746 15.54 10.89 -9.70
CA ASP A 746 16.42 12.07 -9.81
C ASP A 746 15.76 13.35 -9.31
N GLU A 747 14.48 13.53 -9.59
CA GLU A 747 13.76 14.73 -9.13
C GLU A 747 13.47 14.67 -7.63
N VAL A 748 13.21 13.48 -7.07
CA VAL A 748 13.13 13.32 -5.60
C VAL A 748 14.46 13.63 -4.96
N ALA A 749 15.58 13.12 -5.48
CA ALA A 749 16.93 13.41 -4.97
C ALA A 749 17.27 14.92 -5.01
N ARG A 750 16.71 15.66 -5.98
CA ARG A 750 16.81 17.12 -6.07
C ARG A 750 15.82 17.86 -5.17
N GLY A 751 15.04 17.17 -4.34
CA GLY A 751 14.02 17.75 -3.46
C GLY A 751 12.74 18.23 -4.18
N ARG A 752 12.46 17.74 -5.39
CA ARG A 752 11.35 18.20 -6.25
C ARG A 752 10.12 17.27 -6.24
N ARG A 753 9.96 16.48 -5.17
CA ARG A 753 8.79 15.63 -4.99
C ARG A 753 7.48 16.41 -5.05
N MET A 754 6.40 15.78 -5.55
CA MET A 754 5.10 16.45 -5.77
C MET A 754 4.03 16.12 -4.75
N HIS A 755 4.21 15.21 -3.81
CA HIS A 755 3.22 14.90 -2.78
C HIS A 755 2.77 16.17 -2.03
N TRP A 756 1.46 16.41 -1.94
CA TRP A 756 0.87 17.57 -1.26
C TRP A 756 0.90 17.45 0.26
N ILE A 757 0.86 16.21 0.76
CA ILE A 757 1.10 15.87 2.16
C ILE A 757 2.45 15.19 2.23
N ARG A 758 3.26 15.55 3.21
CA ARG A 758 4.41 14.78 3.63
C ARG A 758 4.22 14.35 5.08
N VAL A 759 4.69 13.18 5.44
CA VAL A 759 4.75 12.72 6.83
C VAL A 759 6.19 12.85 7.30
N ASP A 760 6.46 13.92 8.04
CA ASP A 760 7.78 14.16 8.60
C ASP A 760 7.99 13.27 9.84
N ARG A 761 9.21 12.82 10.03
CA ARG A 761 9.62 11.95 11.14
C ARG A 761 10.70 12.65 11.94
N TYR A 762 10.55 12.65 13.27
CA TYR A 762 11.52 13.25 14.18
C TYR A 762 11.94 12.25 15.24
N HIS A 763 13.23 12.31 15.63
CA HIS A 763 13.84 11.48 16.64
C HIS A 763 14.26 12.29 17.85
N GLU A 764 14.04 11.73 19.03
CA GLU A 764 14.46 12.30 20.30
C GLU A 764 15.13 11.22 21.16
N GLY A 765 16.15 11.59 21.93
CA GLY A 765 16.91 10.67 22.80
C GLY A 765 18.10 9.99 22.11
N PRO A 766 18.64 8.91 22.69
CA PRO A 766 19.85 8.28 22.19
C PRO A 766 19.61 7.56 20.84
N ALA A 767 20.60 7.61 19.96
CA ALA A 767 20.51 7.00 18.63
C ALA A 767 20.31 5.48 18.65
N ALA A 768 20.69 4.79 19.73
CA ALA A 768 20.45 3.35 19.87
C ALA A 768 18.99 2.99 20.18
N ALA A 769 18.23 3.91 20.81
CA ALA A 769 16.83 3.71 21.17
C ALA A 769 16.06 5.04 21.06
N PRO A 770 15.91 5.60 19.85
CA PRO A 770 15.27 6.89 19.66
C PRO A 770 13.77 6.80 19.86
N ARG A 771 13.19 7.75 20.58
CA ARG A 771 11.75 8.02 20.52
C ARG A 771 11.43 8.67 19.18
N THR A 772 10.45 8.15 18.47
CA THR A 772 10.10 8.67 17.15
C THR A 772 8.70 9.28 17.17
N TYR A 773 8.55 10.40 16.47
CA TYR A 773 7.28 11.08 16.27
C TYR A 773 7.01 11.26 14.78
N HIS A 774 5.76 11.11 14.36
CA HIS A 774 5.31 11.29 12.99
C HIS A 774 4.40 12.51 12.90
N GLN A 775 4.64 13.38 11.93
CA GLN A 775 3.84 14.58 11.73
C GLN A 775 3.43 14.73 10.27
N PRO A 776 2.17 14.44 9.91
CA PRO A 776 1.63 14.77 8.59
C PRO A 776 1.56 16.29 8.41
N VAL A 777 2.11 16.81 7.32
CA VAL A 777 2.20 18.25 7.05
C VAL A 777 1.58 18.57 5.69
N PRO A 778 0.25 18.89 5.64
CA PRO A 778 -0.42 19.43 4.46
C PRO A 778 -0.24 20.96 4.36
N CYS A 779 -0.90 21.61 3.41
CA CYS A 779 -1.07 23.08 3.46
C CYS A 779 -1.86 23.46 4.71
N MET A 780 -1.38 24.48 5.43
CA MET A 780 -1.99 24.93 6.69
C MET A 780 -3.22 25.83 6.47
N HIS A 781 -3.53 26.24 5.22
CA HIS A 781 -4.59 27.18 4.91
C HIS A 781 -4.59 28.38 5.88
N CYS A 782 -3.42 29.04 5.96
CA CYS A 782 -3.17 30.16 6.87
C CYS A 782 -4.14 31.32 6.60
N GLU A 783 -4.77 31.90 7.64
CA GLU A 783 -5.57 33.12 7.50
C GLU A 783 -4.69 34.32 7.15
N HIS A 784 -3.49 34.42 7.73
CA HIS A 784 -2.44 35.34 7.35
C HIS A 784 -1.43 34.65 6.43
N ALA A 785 -1.78 34.50 5.17
CA ALA A 785 -1.05 33.65 4.21
C ALA A 785 0.16 34.39 3.59
N PRO A 786 1.42 34.13 4.02
CA PRO A 786 2.59 34.79 3.42
C PRO A 786 2.76 34.48 1.93
N CYS A 787 2.21 33.36 1.47
CA CYS A 787 2.27 32.98 0.06
C CYS A 787 1.33 33.79 -0.83
N GLU A 788 0.29 34.41 -0.28
CA GLU A 788 -0.69 35.21 -1.02
C GLU A 788 -0.11 36.60 -1.36
N VAL A 789 0.41 37.30 -0.35
CA VAL A 789 0.91 38.68 -0.51
C VAL A 789 2.13 38.78 -1.44
N VAL A 790 2.87 37.68 -1.65
CA VAL A 790 4.06 37.69 -2.51
C VAL A 790 3.77 37.21 -3.94
N CYS A 791 2.52 36.88 -4.25
CA CYS A 791 2.17 36.39 -5.58
C CYS A 791 1.91 37.59 -6.51
N PRO A 792 2.73 37.80 -7.56
CA PRO A 792 2.62 39.03 -8.39
C PRO A 792 1.39 39.03 -9.30
N VAL A 793 0.70 37.88 -9.43
CA VAL A 793 -0.43 37.68 -10.31
C VAL A 793 -1.68 37.20 -9.57
N GLU A 794 -1.67 37.25 -8.24
CA GLU A 794 -2.80 36.80 -7.39
C GLU A 794 -3.30 35.39 -7.74
N ALA A 795 -2.36 34.50 -8.11
CA ALA A 795 -2.66 33.09 -8.34
C ALA A 795 -2.91 32.33 -7.04
N THR A 796 -2.52 32.90 -5.90
CA THR A 796 -2.82 32.38 -4.57
C THR A 796 -3.74 33.36 -3.88
N VAL A 797 -4.96 32.94 -3.58
CA VAL A 797 -6.03 33.79 -3.03
C VAL A 797 -6.86 32.99 -2.04
N HIS A 798 -7.58 33.67 -1.15
CA HIS A 798 -8.61 33.08 -0.33
C HIS A 798 -9.97 33.14 -1.00
N ASP A 799 -10.78 32.10 -0.79
CA ASP A 799 -12.20 32.15 -1.08
C ASP A 799 -13.01 32.76 0.09
N SER A 800 -14.33 32.79 -0.06
CA SER A 800 -15.24 33.29 0.96
C SER A 800 -15.28 32.47 2.25
N GLU A 801 -14.87 31.21 2.21
CA GLU A 801 -14.88 30.28 3.35
C GLU A 801 -13.48 30.13 3.96
N GLY A 802 -12.52 30.92 3.43
CA GLY A 802 -11.17 31.05 3.93
C GLY A 802 -10.22 29.93 3.49
N LEU A 803 -10.56 29.18 2.46
CA LEU A 803 -9.60 28.27 1.83
C LEU A 803 -8.55 29.09 1.06
N ASN A 804 -7.29 28.87 1.33
CA ASN A 804 -6.22 29.41 0.51
C ASN A 804 -6.13 28.58 -0.78
N LEU A 805 -6.62 29.12 -1.89
CA LEU A 805 -6.68 28.48 -3.20
C LEU A 805 -5.41 28.72 -4.01
N GLN A 806 -5.19 27.88 -5.01
CA GLN A 806 -4.19 28.06 -6.06
C GLN A 806 -4.92 28.08 -7.42
N VAL A 807 -5.00 29.27 -8.05
CA VAL A 807 -5.61 29.44 -9.37
C VAL A 807 -4.56 29.09 -10.42
N TYR A 808 -4.64 27.87 -10.95
CA TYR A 808 -3.61 27.31 -11.82
C TYR A 808 -3.38 28.14 -13.09
N ASN A 809 -4.44 28.64 -13.72
CA ASN A 809 -4.36 29.42 -14.96
C ASN A 809 -3.71 30.80 -14.78
N ARG A 810 -3.67 31.33 -13.55
CA ARG A 810 -2.98 32.61 -13.25
C ARG A 810 -1.51 32.40 -12.91
N CYS A 811 -1.10 31.19 -12.55
CA CYS A 811 0.25 30.91 -12.07
C CYS A 811 1.27 31.02 -13.22
N ILE A 812 2.22 31.96 -13.08
CA ILE A 812 3.34 32.18 -14.01
C ILE A 812 4.67 31.58 -13.52
N GLY A 813 4.67 30.86 -12.39
CA GLY A 813 5.82 30.07 -11.95
C GLY A 813 6.96 30.84 -11.27
N THR A 814 6.75 32.06 -10.72
CA THR A 814 7.78 32.81 -10.01
C THR A 814 8.28 32.14 -8.74
N ARG A 815 7.51 31.23 -8.13
CA ARG A 815 7.82 30.44 -6.93
C ARG A 815 8.02 31.25 -5.64
N PHE A 816 7.77 32.58 -5.62
CA PHE A 816 7.83 33.36 -4.41
C PHE A 816 6.95 32.79 -3.30
N CYS A 817 5.78 32.26 -3.64
CA CYS A 817 4.86 31.62 -2.71
C CYS A 817 5.47 30.39 -2.01
N SER A 818 6.30 29.59 -2.68
CA SER A 818 6.98 28.44 -2.05
C SER A 818 8.14 28.88 -1.17
N ASN A 819 8.87 29.95 -1.56
CA ASN A 819 9.97 30.48 -0.77
C ASN A 819 9.46 31.08 0.53
N ASN A 820 8.32 31.80 0.49
CA ASN A 820 7.72 32.47 1.66
C ASN A 820 6.83 31.53 2.51
N CYS A 821 6.50 30.34 2.03
CA CYS A 821 5.77 29.36 2.85
C CYS A 821 6.68 28.83 3.97
N PRO A 822 6.41 29.13 5.27
CA PRO A 822 7.27 28.62 6.35
C PRO A 822 7.17 27.10 6.51
N TYR A 823 6.04 26.51 6.13
CA TYR A 823 5.78 25.07 6.22
C TYR A 823 6.34 24.27 5.05
N LYS A 824 6.81 24.94 3.96
CA LYS A 824 7.39 24.31 2.76
C LYS A 824 6.49 23.23 2.13
N VAL A 825 5.21 23.53 1.99
CA VAL A 825 4.17 22.60 1.50
C VAL A 825 3.64 22.94 0.09
N ARG A 826 4.34 23.78 -0.65
CA ARG A 826 4.01 24.16 -2.02
C ARG A 826 4.92 23.40 -2.98
N ARG A 827 4.33 22.79 -4.01
CA ARG A 827 4.99 21.90 -4.97
C ARG A 827 4.97 22.54 -6.35
N PHE A 828 6.12 22.53 -7.01
CA PHE A 828 6.26 23.18 -8.30
C PHE A 828 6.55 22.18 -9.42
N ASN A 829 5.82 22.26 -10.50
CA ASN A 829 6.04 21.45 -11.70
C ASN A 829 7.22 22.01 -12.49
N PHE A 830 8.45 21.61 -12.16
CA PHE A 830 9.67 22.04 -12.85
C PHE A 830 9.73 21.49 -14.28
N LEU A 831 9.23 20.27 -14.47
CA LEU A 831 9.13 19.60 -15.76
C LEU A 831 7.67 19.20 -16.01
N GLN A 832 7.38 18.62 -17.17
CA GLN A 832 6.10 18.01 -17.47
C GLN A 832 6.03 16.63 -16.81
N TYR A 833 5.64 16.60 -15.53
CA TYR A 833 5.56 15.34 -14.77
C TYR A 833 4.31 14.53 -15.10
N ALA A 834 3.18 15.19 -15.37
CA ALA A 834 1.96 14.51 -15.76
C ALA A 834 2.07 13.93 -17.17
N ASP A 835 1.76 12.64 -17.33
CA ASP A 835 1.72 11.98 -18.62
C ASP A 835 0.43 12.35 -19.38
N PHE A 836 0.57 12.94 -20.56
CA PHE A 836 -0.54 13.26 -21.46
C PHE A 836 -0.57 12.36 -22.71
N ALA A 837 0.31 11.38 -22.80
CA ALA A 837 0.41 10.49 -23.93
C ALA A 837 -0.35 9.17 -23.75
N SER A 838 -0.21 8.54 -22.57
CA SER A 838 -0.81 7.22 -22.29
C SER A 838 -2.31 7.32 -22.05
N GLU A 839 -3.11 6.68 -22.90
CA GLU A 839 -4.58 6.74 -22.81
C GLU A 839 -5.12 6.08 -21.53
N SER A 840 -4.53 4.94 -21.13
CA SER A 840 -4.92 4.26 -19.90
C SER A 840 -4.70 5.14 -18.66
N LEU A 841 -3.55 5.82 -18.57
CA LEU A 841 -3.26 6.74 -17.46
C LEU A 841 -4.16 7.98 -17.45
N LYS A 842 -4.71 8.40 -18.61
CA LYS A 842 -5.73 9.46 -18.63
C LYS A 842 -7.06 8.98 -18.03
N ALA A 843 -7.43 7.72 -18.29
CA ALA A 843 -8.65 7.13 -17.76
C ALA A 843 -8.63 6.98 -16.22
N MET A 844 -7.43 6.81 -15.63
CA MET A 844 -7.23 6.74 -14.18
C MET A 844 -7.56 8.06 -13.45
N ARG A 845 -7.44 9.19 -14.12
CA ARG A 845 -7.49 10.51 -13.47
C ARG A 845 -8.88 10.87 -13.00
N ASN A 846 -8.94 11.47 -11.80
CA ASN A 846 -10.16 12.07 -11.29
C ASN A 846 -10.58 13.25 -12.19
N PRO A 847 -11.73 13.20 -12.86
CA PRO A 847 -12.16 14.26 -13.78
C PRO A 847 -12.50 15.59 -13.08
N GLU A 848 -12.79 15.56 -11.78
CA GLU A 848 -13.11 16.75 -10.98
C GLU A 848 -11.88 17.57 -10.59
N VAL A 849 -10.67 17.03 -10.82
CA VAL A 849 -9.42 17.67 -10.42
C VAL A 849 -8.56 17.97 -11.63
N THR A 850 -8.24 19.24 -11.81
CA THR A 850 -7.39 19.73 -12.90
C THR A 850 -6.05 19.00 -12.91
N VAL A 851 -5.61 18.50 -14.06
CA VAL A 851 -4.26 17.98 -14.29
C VAL A 851 -3.34 19.15 -14.61
N ARG A 852 -2.29 19.34 -13.82
CA ARG A 852 -1.39 20.50 -13.94
C ARG A 852 -0.26 20.20 -14.92
N GLN A 853 0.19 21.24 -15.59
CA GLN A 853 1.31 21.23 -16.51
C GLN A 853 2.57 21.81 -15.87
N LYS A 854 3.70 21.74 -16.58
CA LYS A 854 4.95 22.39 -16.17
C LYS A 854 4.75 23.89 -15.92
N GLY A 855 5.50 24.46 -14.99
CA GLY A 855 5.48 25.89 -14.68
C GLY A 855 4.38 26.32 -13.70
N VAL A 856 3.60 25.39 -13.15
CA VAL A 856 2.49 25.67 -12.24
C VAL A 856 2.82 25.19 -10.82
N MET A 857 2.39 25.96 -9.83
CA MET A 857 2.47 25.63 -8.40
C MET A 857 1.25 24.79 -7.99
N GLU A 858 1.48 23.78 -7.15
CA GLU A 858 0.44 22.95 -6.53
C GLU A 858 0.54 22.97 -5.01
N LYS A 859 -0.55 22.66 -4.34
CA LYS A 859 -0.63 22.48 -2.89
C LYS A 859 -1.91 21.77 -2.48
N CYS A 860 -1.98 21.29 -1.23
CA CYS A 860 -3.22 20.77 -0.66
C CYS A 860 -4.35 21.82 -0.72
N THR A 861 -5.53 21.40 -1.15
CA THR A 861 -6.76 22.22 -1.29
C THR A 861 -7.83 21.85 -0.28
N TYR A 862 -7.57 20.95 0.70
CA TYR A 862 -8.57 20.25 1.52
C TYR A 862 -9.59 19.46 0.69
N CYS A 863 -9.18 18.98 -0.49
CA CYS A 863 -10.08 18.31 -1.45
C CYS A 863 -11.28 19.22 -1.83
N VAL A 864 -10.98 20.43 -2.33
CA VAL A 864 -11.99 21.44 -2.67
C VAL A 864 -13.12 20.91 -3.56
N GLN A 865 -12.84 19.94 -4.43
CA GLN A 865 -13.84 19.26 -5.25
C GLN A 865 -14.89 18.53 -4.40
N ARG A 866 -14.51 17.93 -3.26
CA ARG A 866 -15.45 17.27 -2.33
C ARG A 866 -16.27 18.30 -1.57
N ILE A 867 -15.68 19.43 -1.21
CA ILE A 867 -16.39 20.58 -0.60
C ILE A 867 -17.42 21.12 -1.59
N ALA A 868 -17.02 21.39 -2.83
CA ALA A 868 -17.92 21.89 -3.87
C ALA A 868 -19.09 20.91 -4.14
N HIS A 869 -18.82 19.61 -4.12
CA HIS A 869 -19.84 18.59 -4.29
C HIS A 869 -20.86 18.60 -3.14
N ALA A 870 -20.40 18.72 -1.90
CA ALA A 870 -21.29 18.80 -0.73
C ALA A 870 -22.14 20.09 -0.77
N HIS A 871 -21.58 21.23 -1.26
CA HIS A 871 -22.37 22.45 -1.50
C HIS A 871 -23.49 22.21 -2.50
N ILE A 872 -23.18 21.58 -3.66
CA ILE A 872 -24.18 21.29 -4.70
C ILE A 872 -25.32 20.43 -4.13
N GLU A 873 -25.00 19.42 -3.33
CA GLU A 873 -26.01 18.57 -2.71
C GLU A 873 -26.83 19.31 -1.65
N ALA A 874 -26.17 20.07 -0.78
CA ALA A 874 -26.82 20.83 0.27
C ALA A 874 -27.76 21.91 -0.31
N ASP A 875 -27.30 22.66 -1.32
CA ASP A 875 -28.09 23.68 -2.02
C ASP A 875 -29.31 23.07 -2.71
N ARG A 876 -29.13 21.94 -3.40
CA ARG A 876 -30.25 21.22 -4.05
C ARG A 876 -31.31 20.78 -3.02
N ASP A 877 -30.87 20.33 -1.85
CA ASP A 877 -31.74 19.83 -0.79
C ASP A 877 -32.22 20.95 0.15
N GLY A 878 -31.79 22.21 -0.02
CA GLY A 878 -32.16 23.40 0.78
C GLY A 878 -31.73 23.29 2.24
N ARG A 879 -30.56 22.70 2.52
CA ARG A 879 -30.02 22.44 3.86
C ARG A 879 -28.57 22.93 4.00
N ARG A 880 -28.08 22.97 5.23
CA ARG A 880 -26.66 23.13 5.49
C ARG A 880 -25.93 21.80 5.31
N ILE A 881 -24.62 21.87 5.01
CA ILE A 881 -23.71 20.72 5.02
C ILE A 881 -23.58 20.24 6.47
N ALA A 882 -23.81 18.93 6.69
CA ALA A 882 -23.72 18.34 8.00
C ALA A 882 -22.25 18.01 8.38
N ASP A 883 -21.96 18.01 9.69
CA ASP A 883 -20.64 17.57 10.17
C ASP A 883 -20.36 16.12 9.77
N GLY A 884 -19.12 15.86 9.30
CA GLY A 884 -18.69 14.56 8.80
C GLY A 884 -19.18 14.18 7.40
N GLU A 885 -20.03 14.99 6.75
CA GLU A 885 -20.47 14.79 5.36
C GLU A 885 -19.29 14.94 4.39
N ILE A 886 -18.44 15.93 4.60
CA ILE A 886 -17.20 16.10 3.85
C ILE A 886 -16.09 15.32 4.55
N ARG A 887 -15.55 14.33 3.85
CA ARG A 887 -14.34 13.62 4.29
C ARG A 887 -13.25 13.81 3.26
N THR A 888 -12.16 14.47 3.64
CA THR A 888 -10.98 14.61 2.76
C THR A 888 -10.39 13.23 2.43
N ALA A 889 -9.70 13.08 1.29
CA ALA A 889 -9.12 11.79 0.90
C ALA A 889 -8.16 11.23 1.95
N CYS A 890 -7.33 12.10 2.55
CA CYS A 890 -6.40 11.73 3.61
C CYS A 890 -7.12 11.27 4.90
N GLN A 891 -8.26 11.89 5.24
CA GLN A 891 -9.09 11.47 6.38
C GLN A 891 -9.77 10.13 6.11
N ALA A 892 -10.32 9.94 4.89
CA ALA A 892 -11.03 8.72 4.52
C ALA A 892 -10.13 7.48 4.53
N ALA A 893 -8.87 7.62 4.11
CA ALA A 893 -7.89 6.52 4.07
C ALA A 893 -7.25 6.22 5.44
N CYS A 894 -7.34 7.13 6.42
CA CYS A 894 -6.59 7.01 7.68
C CYS A 894 -7.09 5.85 8.55
N PRO A 895 -6.31 4.76 8.76
CA PRO A 895 -6.77 3.61 9.54
C PRO A 895 -6.93 3.93 11.03
N THR A 896 -6.19 4.91 11.53
CA THR A 896 -6.23 5.33 12.94
C THR A 896 -7.17 6.49 13.21
N ARG A 897 -7.83 7.03 12.17
CA ARG A 897 -8.73 8.20 12.27
C ARG A 897 -8.05 9.43 12.91
N ALA A 898 -6.76 9.58 12.69
CA ALA A 898 -5.96 10.68 13.26
C ALA A 898 -6.32 12.06 12.68
N ILE A 899 -6.97 12.12 11.51
CA ILE A 899 -7.30 13.36 10.79
C ILE A 899 -8.79 13.63 10.93
N VAL A 900 -9.12 14.84 11.42
CA VAL A 900 -10.49 15.34 11.52
C VAL A 900 -10.59 16.62 10.70
N PHE A 901 -11.58 16.69 9.80
CA PHE A 901 -11.87 17.85 8.96
C PHE A 901 -13.34 18.25 9.15
N GLY A 902 -13.64 19.56 9.13
CA GLY A 902 -14.99 20.07 9.25
C GLY A 902 -15.05 21.59 9.35
N ASP A 903 -16.22 22.10 9.74
CA ASP A 903 -16.48 23.53 9.92
C ASP A 903 -16.07 23.99 11.33
N LEU A 904 -15.03 24.84 11.41
CA LEU A 904 -14.60 25.52 12.64
C LEU A 904 -15.59 26.61 13.10
N GLY A 905 -16.54 27.00 12.26
CA GLY A 905 -17.62 27.93 12.60
C GLY A 905 -18.77 27.25 13.36
N ASP A 906 -18.88 25.93 13.21
CA ASP A 906 -19.84 25.13 13.96
C ASP A 906 -19.24 24.65 15.30
N PRO A 907 -19.74 25.14 16.46
CA PRO A 907 -19.19 24.76 17.76
C PRO A 907 -19.39 23.28 18.09
N ASP A 908 -20.37 22.62 17.48
CA ASP A 908 -20.70 21.21 17.75
C ASP A 908 -19.97 20.24 16.81
N SER A 909 -19.27 20.75 15.81
CA SER A 909 -18.49 19.92 14.89
C SER A 909 -17.34 19.20 15.56
N ALA A 910 -16.97 18.02 15.02
CA ALA A 910 -15.87 17.20 15.51
C ALA A 910 -14.53 17.95 15.46
N VAL A 911 -14.29 18.77 14.42
CA VAL A 911 -13.05 19.56 14.30
C VAL A 911 -12.99 20.66 15.35
N SER A 912 -14.13 21.30 15.69
CA SER A 912 -14.21 22.31 16.76
C SER A 912 -14.01 21.68 18.13
N ALA A 913 -14.54 20.49 18.36
CA ALA A 913 -14.28 19.73 19.59
C ALA A 913 -12.79 19.38 19.74
N ALA A 914 -12.14 18.92 18.67
CA ALA A 914 -10.70 18.66 18.66
C ALA A 914 -9.87 19.95 18.91
N ASN A 915 -10.30 21.08 18.36
CA ASN A 915 -9.64 22.37 18.59
C ASN A 915 -9.78 22.91 20.03
N ARG A 916 -10.73 22.43 20.83
CA ARG A 916 -10.86 22.77 22.25
C ARG A 916 -10.01 21.91 23.17
N SER A 917 -9.36 20.85 22.62
CA SER A 917 -8.48 19.99 23.42
C SER A 917 -7.30 20.76 24.00
N GLU A 918 -6.96 20.47 25.27
CA GLU A 918 -5.78 21.03 25.94
C GLU A 918 -4.45 20.64 25.27
N ARG A 919 -4.45 19.52 24.53
CA ARG A 919 -3.29 19.06 23.75
C ARG A 919 -3.12 19.80 22.42
N ARG A 920 -4.03 20.72 22.07
CA ARG A 920 -3.99 21.41 20.78
C ARG A 920 -2.84 22.41 20.72
N TYR A 921 -2.10 22.41 19.61
CA TYR A 921 -1.10 23.41 19.29
C TYR A 921 -1.05 23.73 17.78
N LEU A 922 -0.42 24.84 17.44
CA LEU A 922 -0.19 25.24 16.04
C LEU A 922 1.28 25.07 15.69
N LEU A 923 1.56 24.56 14.49
CA LEU A 923 2.93 24.47 14.00
C LEU A 923 3.47 25.88 13.67
N LEU A 924 4.66 26.22 14.17
CA LEU A 924 5.31 27.54 14.02
C LEU A 924 4.38 28.69 14.43
N GLU A 925 3.75 28.57 15.57
CA GLU A 925 2.77 29.51 16.10
C GLU A 925 3.31 30.93 16.24
N GLU A 926 4.60 31.06 16.57
CA GLU A 926 5.33 32.31 16.73
C GLU A 926 5.35 33.17 15.48
N LEU A 927 5.08 32.58 14.29
CA LEU A 927 5.02 33.31 13.01
C LEU A 927 3.67 34.00 12.76
N ASN A 928 2.67 33.77 13.64
CA ASN A 928 1.33 34.38 13.57
C ASN A 928 0.66 34.25 12.18
N THR A 929 0.87 33.14 11.51
CA THR A 929 0.22 32.89 10.19
C THR A 929 -1.23 32.41 10.35
N ARG A 930 -1.70 32.15 11.55
CA ARG A 930 -3.05 31.64 11.91
C ARG A 930 -3.46 30.44 11.06
N PRO A 931 -2.78 29.28 11.22
CA PRO A 931 -3.10 28.09 10.45
C PRO A 931 -4.48 27.54 10.83
N ARG A 932 -5.24 27.07 9.83
CA ARG A 932 -6.49 26.32 10.01
C ARG A 932 -6.27 24.81 10.15
N THR A 933 -5.04 24.32 9.91
CA THR A 933 -4.59 22.99 10.33
C THR A 933 -3.94 23.12 11.70
N SER A 934 -4.44 22.37 12.68
CA SER A 934 -3.90 22.27 14.02
C SER A 934 -3.46 20.85 14.34
N TYR A 935 -2.72 20.68 15.42
CA TYR A 935 -2.25 19.37 15.89
C TYR A 935 -2.65 19.14 17.34
N LEU A 936 -2.92 17.87 17.70
CA LEU A 936 -2.95 17.41 19.08
C LEU A 936 -1.60 16.75 19.41
N ALA A 937 -1.01 17.14 20.52
CA ALA A 937 0.30 16.64 20.96
C ALA A 937 0.27 15.12 21.18
N ALA A 938 1.41 14.48 20.89
CA ALA A 938 1.59 13.05 21.09
C ALA A 938 1.65 12.71 22.60
N LEU A 939 1.25 11.49 22.95
CA LEU A 939 1.41 10.95 24.31
C LEU A 939 2.28 9.69 24.25
N ARG A 940 3.12 9.52 25.28
CA ARG A 940 3.87 8.30 25.55
C ARG A 940 3.48 7.78 26.93
N ASN A 941 3.36 6.47 27.05
CA ASN A 941 3.01 5.80 28.29
C ASN A 941 4.21 5.02 28.86
N PRO A 942 5.24 5.73 29.44
CA PRO A 942 6.42 5.05 29.92
C PRO A 942 6.12 4.16 31.13
N ASN A 943 6.82 3.03 31.24
CA ASN A 943 6.86 2.23 32.45
C ASN A 943 7.87 2.89 33.43
N PRO A 944 7.46 3.34 34.63
CA PRO A 944 8.38 3.95 35.60
C PRO A 944 9.55 3.04 35.99
N GLY A 945 9.32 1.71 36.04
CA GLY A 945 10.37 0.74 36.38
C GLY A 945 11.37 0.47 35.24
N TRP A 946 11.27 1.12 34.09
CA TRP A 946 12.16 0.91 32.95
C TRP A 946 13.48 1.71 33.02
N GLU A 947 13.46 2.89 33.67
CA GLU A 947 14.56 3.86 33.65
C GLU A 947 15.45 3.87 34.88
N GLU A 948 15.15 3.09 35.94
CA GLU A 948 15.84 3.11 37.25
C GLU A 948 17.13 2.26 37.33
N ALA A 949 17.81 1.92 36.19
CA ALA A 949 19.04 1.16 36.24
C ALA A 949 20.28 1.96 35.77
#